data_79f910cb44503b3358c84628fe89ac58
#
_entry.id   79f910cb44503b3358c84628fe89ac58
#
_cell.length_a   1.000
_cell.length_b   1.000
_cell.length_c   1.000
_cell.angle_alpha   90.00
_cell.angle_beta   90.00
_cell.angle_gamma   90.00
#
_symmetry.space_group_name_H-M   'P 1'
#
loop_
_entity.id
_entity.type
_entity.pdbx_description
1 polymer ?
#
loop_
_entity_poly.entity_id
_entity_poly.type
_entity_poly.pdbx_seq_one_letter_code
_entity_poly.pdbx_strand_id
1 'polypeptide(L)'
;VPAPVSRVRRDLQGLRAIAVVAVVATHLTGWPRGGFVGVDVFFVLSGFLVTGILLSDLRSEGTVRVGVFFARRAKRLLPAALLVLAIVVTAAFLVFSAVRAESTLRDALSAAGLVSNWRFGLEGRDYFAATDVSPLQHFWSLSVEEQFSLAWPFVVLLAVVALPPAVRRGRGGRVVVGLVAAAIVVASGLAALAQTTADPSLAYFSTLPRAGELATGAILATAAPVLSRLPSVARGLLGWAGVGVIVAAFFVIDPADPFPAPGAALPVLGAALVIAGGIGGDPSHRHLFILTNPLAVTIGDLSYSLYLWHLPVIVFAGVLLPSNPAATGITLLAIVVLTVATFLGVEQPLHRSPWGGRRPQEQPAPAASPEPAPAPVARRPSALASRPAGYVPGQRYYPGSRPAVSAPPSEPLHDRGHPAASAASVALPAAPRPVADAERMPTPTASVDSPAAPTWAAWRARFAPRVAMAGATLAIGAGATALAVMLAYGAPTLPGLPVAAPAESDVAAQAGDALSTLQGDLAAAATAMAWPELHPSIDEVQRASSSANRAHDCFTPVAAPDAARCTWGSADAPRHLYLVGDSSAMAYAPAFLKLADDSGGAWRVTTVGLYGCRFTDVLVESRDPAVMAACAQRKADVAAMIAAAPADLLVVSNAFTLGRSVDGRDLGAGDLASAVASEVAGWAPAGRTVYLAPPPHGVDLGRCVSPLTGPSACLAGVDDVWTQMEAATEAHAASTGDAAITSLPFSCWQGACPAFAGETPVRYDDTHITPAFAERLTPILRGELAARGLY
;
A
#
# COMPACT_ATOMS: atom_id res chain seq x y z
N VAL A 1 -6.06 43.11 -18.37
CA VAL A 1 -5.09 42.23 -17.70
C VAL A 1 -5.12 40.94 -18.48
N PRO A 2 -4.01 40.49 -19.12
CA PRO A 2 -3.99 39.23 -19.85
C PRO A 2 -4.22 38.08 -18.87
N ALA A 3 -5.10 37.13 -19.25
CA ALA A 3 -5.34 35.92 -18.47
C ALA A 3 -3.99 35.14 -18.34
N PRO A 4 -3.61 34.67 -17.16
CA PRO A 4 -2.37 33.94 -17.01
C PRO A 4 -2.45 32.63 -17.76
N VAL A 5 -1.51 32.41 -18.69
CA VAL A 5 -1.21 31.10 -19.25
C VAL A 5 -1.05 30.13 -18.08
N SER A 6 -1.84 29.05 -18.05
CA SER A 6 -1.78 28.03 -17.00
C SER A 6 -0.44 27.28 -17.11
N ARG A 7 0.61 27.82 -16.51
CA ARG A 7 1.88 27.11 -16.40
C ARG A 7 1.72 25.98 -15.39
N VAL A 8 2.09 24.78 -15.83
CA VAL A 8 2.12 23.58 -14.98
C VAL A 8 2.95 23.89 -13.72
N ARG A 9 2.38 23.69 -12.53
CA ARG A 9 3.07 23.84 -11.25
C ARG A 9 4.10 22.72 -11.09
N ARG A 10 5.37 23.03 -11.30
CA ARG A 10 6.48 22.08 -11.24
C ARG A 10 6.73 21.57 -9.82
N ASP A 11 6.49 22.39 -8.82
CA ASP A 11 6.61 22.01 -7.41
C ASP A 11 5.65 20.88 -7.01
N LEU A 12 4.44 20.85 -7.55
CA LEU A 12 3.50 19.75 -7.31
C LEU A 12 3.95 18.47 -8.00
N GLN A 13 4.57 18.55 -9.17
CA GLN A 13 5.13 17.36 -9.83
C GLN A 13 6.32 16.81 -9.03
N GLY A 14 7.20 17.68 -8.54
CA GLY A 14 8.30 17.23 -7.67
C GLY A 14 7.81 16.64 -6.34
N LEU A 15 6.75 17.20 -5.75
CA LEU A 15 6.14 16.63 -4.55
C LEU A 15 5.60 15.22 -4.80
N ARG A 16 4.93 15.00 -5.96
CA ARG A 16 4.50 13.67 -6.40
C ARG A 16 5.69 12.71 -6.59
N ALA A 17 6.81 13.23 -7.12
CA ALA A 17 8.01 12.43 -7.32
C ALA A 17 8.60 11.94 -5.98
N ILE A 18 8.76 12.84 -5.00
CA ILE A 18 9.26 12.45 -3.67
C ILE A 18 8.34 11.40 -3.04
N ALA A 19 7.03 11.62 -3.09
CA ALA A 19 6.05 10.73 -2.51
C ALA A 19 6.09 9.32 -3.15
N VAL A 20 6.07 9.21 -4.48
CA VAL A 20 6.07 7.91 -5.16
C VAL A 20 7.41 7.19 -5.01
N VAL A 21 8.53 7.91 -5.04
CA VAL A 21 9.86 7.30 -4.86
C VAL A 21 9.99 6.71 -3.46
N ALA A 22 9.52 7.41 -2.41
CA ALA A 22 9.53 6.89 -1.05
C ALA A 22 8.69 5.60 -0.93
N VAL A 23 7.46 5.60 -1.48
CA VAL A 23 6.58 4.41 -1.49
C VAL A 23 7.26 3.23 -2.20
N VAL A 24 7.81 3.45 -3.40
CA VAL A 24 8.48 2.39 -4.18
C VAL A 24 9.71 1.87 -3.42
N ALA A 25 10.53 2.76 -2.84
CA ALA A 25 11.73 2.38 -2.10
C ALA A 25 11.37 1.52 -0.89
N THR A 26 10.38 1.92 -0.09
CA THR A 26 9.91 1.16 1.07
C THR A 26 9.43 -0.24 0.68
N HIS A 27 8.60 -0.37 -0.36
CA HIS A 27 8.11 -1.68 -0.78
C HIS A 27 9.20 -2.56 -1.41
N LEU A 28 10.20 -1.96 -2.08
CA LEU A 28 11.26 -2.71 -2.76
C LEU A 28 12.39 -3.12 -1.81
N THR A 29 12.74 -2.26 -0.84
CA THR A 29 13.95 -2.43 -0.02
C THR A 29 13.69 -2.42 1.48
N GLY A 30 12.45 -2.16 1.92
CA GLY A 30 12.11 -1.94 3.33
C GLY A 30 12.60 -0.60 3.89
N TRP A 31 13.22 0.29 3.06
CA TRP A 31 13.79 1.55 3.50
C TRP A 31 13.44 2.71 2.56
N PRO A 32 13.14 3.90 3.10
CA PRO A 32 12.95 4.24 4.53
C PRO A 32 11.67 3.60 5.09
N ARG A 33 11.68 3.21 6.37
CA ARG A 33 10.57 2.46 6.99
C ARG A 33 9.24 3.19 6.90
N GLY A 34 9.23 4.50 7.09
CA GLY A 34 8.04 5.35 6.97
C GLY A 34 7.71 5.82 5.55
N GLY A 35 8.37 5.30 4.49
CA GLY A 35 8.14 5.79 3.13
C GLY A 35 6.73 5.53 2.59
N PHE A 36 5.96 4.62 3.20
CA PHE A 36 4.55 4.37 2.88
C PHE A 36 3.65 5.61 3.07
N VAL A 37 4.02 6.55 3.95
CA VAL A 37 3.29 7.81 4.16
C VAL A 37 3.35 8.76 2.95
N GLY A 38 4.08 8.42 1.89
CA GLY A 38 3.95 9.09 0.60
C GLY A 38 2.52 9.09 0.05
N VAL A 39 1.70 8.09 0.43
CA VAL A 39 0.28 8.04 0.09
C VAL A 39 -0.49 9.21 0.69
N ASP A 40 -0.21 9.60 1.93
CA ASP A 40 -0.83 10.73 2.63
C ASP A 40 -0.54 12.06 1.90
N VAL A 41 0.68 12.21 1.39
CA VAL A 41 1.06 13.35 0.54
C VAL A 41 0.21 13.38 -0.75
N PHE A 42 -0.05 12.22 -1.38
CA PHE A 42 -0.93 12.14 -2.56
C PHE A 42 -2.37 12.52 -2.23
N PHE A 43 -2.89 12.16 -1.07
CA PHE A 43 -4.24 12.52 -0.66
C PHE A 43 -4.41 14.02 -0.52
N VAL A 44 -3.47 14.71 0.13
CA VAL A 44 -3.51 16.19 0.21
C VAL A 44 -3.41 16.83 -1.17
N LEU A 45 -2.52 16.33 -2.03
CA LEU A 45 -2.39 16.79 -3.42
C LEU A 45 -3.67 16.63 -4.22
N SER A 46 -4.31 15.47 -4.11
CA SER A 46 -5.56 15.17 -4.83
C SER A 46 -6.68 16.07 -4.37
N GLY A 47 -6.88 16.22 -3.06
CA GLY A 47 -7.88 17.13 -2.51
C GLY A 47 -7.70 18.57 -2.97
N PHE A 48 -6.45 19.07 -3.02
CA PHE A 48 -6.12 20.39 -3.52
C PHE A 48 -6.47 20.56 -5.01
N LEU A 49 -6.06 19.61 -5.86
CA LEU A 49 -6.27 19.69 -7.30
C LEU A 49 -7.74 19.52 -7.68
N VAL A 50 -8.44 18.55 -7.08
CA VAL A 50 -9.88 18.33 -7.31
C VAL A 50 -10.68 19.57 -6.92
N THR A 51 -10.47 20.08 -5.71
CA THR A 51 -11.21 21.26 -5.23
C THR A 51 -10.89 22.50 -6.06
N GLY A 52 -9.62 22.65 -6.49
CA GLY A 52 -9.22 23.73 -7.40
C GLY A 52 -10.02 23.76 -8.71
N ILE A 53 -10.27 22.57 -9.31
CA ILE A 53 -11.11 22.43 -10.51
C ILE A 53 -12.55 22.82 -10.21
N LEU A 54 -13.15 22.33 -9.12
CA LEU A 54 -14.53 22.63 -8.75
C LEU A 54 -14.75 24.11 -8.46
N LEU A 55 -13.80 24.75 -7.74
CA LEU A 55 -13.83 26.19 -7.48
C LEU A 55 -13.66 27.03 -8.76
N SER A 56 -12.93 26.53 -9.75
CA SER A 56 -12.84 27.16 -11.07
C SER A 56 -14.17 27.11 -11.82
N ASP A 57 -14.83 25.94 -11.81
CA ASP A 57 -16.16 25.77 -12.42
C ASP A 57 -17.20 26.67 -11.73
N LEU A 58 -17.23 26.69 -10.39
CA LEU A 58 -18.11 27.59 -9.63
C LEU A 58 -17.90 29.06 -9.96
N ARG A 59 -16.68 29.50 -10.21
CA ARG A 59 -16.34 30.88 -10.54
C ARG A 59 -16.76 31.24 -11.96
N SER A 60 -16.52 30.36 -12.94
CA SER A 60 -16.80 30.61 -14.35
C SER A 60 -18.29 30.42 -14.69
N GLU A 61 -18.88 29.32 -14.23
CA GLU A 61 -20.22 28.89 -14.63
C GLU A 61 -21.28 29.14 -13.53
N GLY A 62 -20.85 29.35 -12.28
CA GLY A 62 -21.73 29.44 -11.12
C GLY A 62 -22.28 28.09 -10.65
N THR A 63 -21.81 26.99 -11.21
CA THR A 63 -22.19 25.63 -10.85
C THR A 63 -21.01 24.67 -11.10
N VAL A 64 -21.09 23.46 -10.58
CA VAL A 64 -20.11 22.40 -10.82
C VAL A 64 -20.55 21.55 -12.00
N ARG A 65 -19.70 21.38 -13.00
CA ARG A 65 -19.97 20.54 -14.18
C ARG A 65 -19.59 19.09 -13.92
N VAL A 66 -20.38 18.42 -13.07
CA VAL A 66 -20.10 17.09 -12.53
C VAL A 66 -19.80 16.07 -13.63
N GLY A 67 -20.60 16.00 -14.70
CA GLY A 67 -20.39 15.07 -15.82
C GLY A 67 -19.07 15.30 -16.58
N VAL A 68 -18.71 16.58 -16.79
CA VAL A 68 -17.44 16.94 -17.45
C VAL A 68 -16.24 16.60 -16.56
N PHE A 69 -16.37 16.83 -15.25
CA PHE A 69 -15.35 16.47 -14.27
C PHE A 69 -15.08 14.95 -14.29
N PHE A 70 -16.13 14.13 -14.17
CA PHE A 70 -15.97 12.66 -14.17
C PHE A 70 -15.45 12.12 -15.50
N ALA A 71 -15.94 12.63 -16.63
CA ALA A 71 -15.46 12.21 -17.93
C ALA A 71 -13.95 12.49 -18.12
N ARG A 72 -13.45 13.62 -17.61
CA ARG A 72 -12.01 13.95 -17.67
C ARG A 72 -11.19 13.08 -16.74
N ARG A 73 -11.70 12.79 -15.54
CA ARG A 73 -11.02 11.95 -14.55
C ARG A 73 -10.98 10.50 -15.01
N ALA A 74 -12.11 9.94 -15.43
CA ALA A 74 -12.19 8.58 -15.94
C ALA A 74 -11.24 8.36 -17.13
N LYS A 75 -11.22 9.29 -18.09
CA LYS A 75 -10.31 9.26 -19.23
C LYS A 75 -8.83 9.25 -18.83
N ARG A 76 -8.46 9.91 -17.71
CA ARG A 76 -7.11 10.00 -17.24
C ARG A 76 -6.67 8.74 -16.49
N LEU A 77 -7.53 8.15 -15.67
CA LEU A 77 -7.16 7.13 -14.69
C LEU A 77 -7.55 5.71 -15.12
N LEU A 78 -8.80 5.50 -15.57
CA LEU A 78 -9.33 4.16 -15.82
C LEU A 78 -8.55 3.35 -16.87
N PRO A 79 -8.12 3.90 -18.01
CA PRO A 79 -7.48 3.07 -19.02
C PRO A 79 -6.18 2.40 -18.54
N ALA A 80 -5.33 3.12 -17.82
CA ALA A 80 -4.10 2.56 -17.28
C ALA A 80 -4.37 1.60 -16.13
N ALA A 81 -5.30 1.94 -15.22
CA ALA A 81 -5.69 1.07 -14.11
C ALA A 81 -6.26 -0.27 -14.61
N LEU A 82 -7.21 -0.24 -15.54
CA LEU A 82 -7.81 -1.46 -16.09
C LEU A 82 -6.82 -2.31 -16.87
N LEU A 83 -5.86 -1.69 -17.59
CA LEU A 83 -4.78 -2.42 -18.23
C LEU A 83 -3.93 -3.16 -17.21
N VAL A 84 -3.52 -2.49 -16.14
CA VAL A 84 -2.69 -3.10 -15.08
C VAL A 84 -3.45 -4.22 -14.39
N LEU A 85 -4.72 -4.02 -14.02
CA LEU A 85 -5.55 -5.06 -13.42
C LEU A 85 -5.64 -6.30 -14.31
N ALA A 86 -5.90 -6.12 -15.62
CA ALA A 86 -5.99 -7.24 -16.55
C ALA A 86 -4.66 -8.01 -16.67
N ILE A 87 -3.53 -7.30 -16.78
CA ILE A 87 -2.21 -7.94 -16.87
C ILE A 87 -1.86 -8.65 -15.56
N VAL A 88 -2.11 -8.02 -14.41
CA VAL A 88 -1.80 -8.62 -13.10
C VAL A 88 -2.63 -9.87 -12.84
N VAL A 89 -3.93 -9.87 -13.16
CA VAL A 89 -4.77 -11.08 -13.05
C VAL A 89 -4.25 -12.18 -13.96
N THR A 90 -3.95 -11.86 -15.23
CA THR A 90 -3.37 -12.84 -16.16
C THR A 90 -2.07 -13.43 -15.63
N ALA A 91 -1.16 -12.57 -15.15
CA ALA A 91 0.12 -13.01 -14.58
C ALA A 91 -0.10 -13.85 -13.31
N ALA A 92 -1.09 -13.52 -12.47
CA ALA A 92 -1.41 -14.29 -11.27
C ALA A 92 -1.80 -15.74 -11.61
N PHE A 93 -2.65 -15.97 -12.61
CA PHE A 93 -3.02 -17.33 -13.05
C PHE A 93 -1.88 -18.09 -13.73
N LEU A 94 -0.84 -17.40 -14.20
CA LEU A 94 0.34 -18.04 -14.79
C LEU A 94 1.44 -18.34 -13.77
N VAL A 95 1.48 -17.58 -12.68
CA VAL A 95 2.64 -17.57 -11.74
C VAL A 95 2.28 -18.15 -10.37
N PHE A 96 1.08 -17.90 -9.86
CA PHE A 96 0.67 -18.29 -8.50
C PHE A 96 -0.07 -19.61 -8.46
N SER A 97 -0.25 -20.17 -7.26
CA SER A 97 -1.21 -21.23 -6.99
C SER A 97 -2.63 -20.77 -7.33
N ALA A 98 -3.55 -21.73 -7.59
CA ALA A 98 -4.93 -21.40 -7.96
C ALA A 98 -5.61 -20.54 -6.88
N VAL A 99 -5.38 -20.83 -5.60
CA VAL A 99 -5.96 -20.10 -4.47
C VAL A 99 -5.52 -18.64 -4.47
N ARG A 100 -4.22 -18.38 -4.64
CA ARG A 100 -3.66 -17.03 -4.67
C ARG A 100 -4.08 -16.27 -5.93
N ALA A 101 -4.19 -16.95 -7.08
CA ALA A 101 -4.69 -16.35 -8.32
C ALA A 101 -6.17 -15.94 -8.20
N GLU A 102 -7.03 -16.79 -7.61
CA GLU A 102 -8.43 -16.47 -7.32
C GLU A 102 -8.57 -15.30 -6.34
N SER A 103 -7.73 -15.25 -5.29
CA SER A 103 -7.68 -14.12 -4.37
C SER A 103 -7.31 -12.84 -5.10
N THR A 104 -6.29 -12.88 -5.97
CA THR A 104 -5.87 -11.75 -6.81
C THR A 104 -6.98 -11.28 -7.76
N LEU A 105 -7.76 -12.21 -8.34
CA LEU A 105 -8.92 -11.87 -9.17
C LEU A 105 -10.00 -11.13 -8.35
N ARG A 106 -10.30 -11.62 -7.15
CA ARG A 106 -11.25 -10.94 -6.24
C ARG A 106 -10.77 -9.54 -5.84
N ASP A 107 -9.47 -9.39 -5.60
CA ASP A 107 -8.84 -8.10 -5.32
C ASP A 107 -8.95 -7.17 -6.54
N ALA A 108 -8.73 -7.69 -7.76
CA ALA A 108 -8.87 -6.91 -9.00
C ALA A 108 -10.31 -6.44 -9.24
N LEU A 109 -11.31 -7.30 -8.98
CA LEU A 109 -12.72 -6.92 -9.09
C LEU A 109 -13.09 -5.83 -8.08
N SER A 110 -12.61 -5.94 -6.84
CA SER A 110 -12.82 -4.91 -5.81
C SER A 110 -12.12 -3.59 -6.16
N ALA A 111 -10.92 -3.65 -6.76
CA ALA A 111 -10.19 -2.48 -7.24
C ALA A 111 -10.89 -1.81 -8.43
N ALA A 112 -11.39 -2.58 -9.39
CA ALA A 112 -12.20 -2.08 -10.50
C ALA A 112 -13.51 -1.45 -10.02
N GLY A 113 -14.11 -1.99 -8.95
CA GLY A 113 -15.28 -1.45 -8.27
C GLY A 113 -14.98 -0.28 -7.31
N LEU A 114 -13.71 0.11 -7.15
CA LEU A 114 -13.26 1.19 -6.26
C LEU A 114 -13.59 0.92 -4.76
N VAL A 115 -13.58 -0.35 -4.34
CA VAL A 115 -13.92 -0.79 -2.96
C VAL A 115 -12.83 -1.69 -2.35
N SER A 116 -11.63 -1.75 -2.92
CA SER A 116 -10.54 -2.61 -2.41
C SER A 116 -10.13 -2.25 -0.98
N ASN A 117 -10.21 -0.99 -0.59
CA ASN A 117 -9.94 -0.55 0.77
C ASN A 117 -10.91 -1.16 1.80
N TRP A 118 -12.20 -1.23 1.49
CA TRP A 118 -13.19 -1.87 2.35
C TRP A 118 -13.01 -3.38 2.40
N ARG A 119 -12.70 -4.01 1.25
CA ARG A 119 -12.40 -5.43 1.22
C ARG A 119 -11.22 -5.78 2.14
N PHE A 120 -10.08 -5.10 1.99
CA PHE A 120 -8.89 -5.38 2.81
C PHE A 120 -9.11 -5.08 4.30
N GLY A 121 -9.79 -3.97 4.61
CA GLY A 121 -10.12 -3.62 6.00
C GLY A 121 -11.07 -4.62 6.66
N LEU A 122 -12.13 -5.05 5.97
CA LEU A 122 -13.11 -6.01 6.50
C LEU A 122 -12.56 -7.45 6.60
N GLU A 123 -11.58 -7.81 5.78
CA GLU A 123 -10.84 -9.07 5.89
C GLU A 123 -9.78 -9.04 7.01
N GLY A 124 -9.59 -7.91 7.70
CA GLY A 124 -8.59 -7.76 8.76
C GLY A 124 -7.15 -7.89 8.25
N ARG A 125 -6.90 -7.60 6.96
CA ARG A 125 -5.54 -7.68 6.41
C ARG A 125 -4.63 -6.65 7.07
N ASP A 126 -3.49 -7.10 7.56
CA ASP A 126 -2.43 -6.20 7.98
C ASP A 126 -1.70 -5.66 6.74
N TYR A 127 -1.70 -4.34 6.56
CA TYR A 127 -0.98 -3.72 5.44
C TYR A 127 0.53 -3.95 5.50
N PHE A 128 1.08 -4.10 6.69
CA PHE A 128 2.50 -4.25 6.95
C PHE A 128 2.93 -5.72 7.09
N ALA A 129 2.02 -6.68 6.90
CA ALA A 129 2.36 -8.09 6.92
C ALA A 129 3.46 -8.40 5.90
N ALA A 130 4.45 -9.17 6.31
CA ALA A 130 5.54 -9.62 5.43
C ALA A 130 5.10 -10.77 4.51
N THR A 131 4.04 -11.46 4.85
CA THR A 131 3.52 -12.65 4.16
C THR A 131 2.18 -12.35 3.47
N ASP A 132 1.87 -13.10 2.43
CA ASP A 132 0.61 -13.07 1.65
C ASP A 132 0.19 -11.67 1.12
N VAL A 133 1.19 -10.88 0.70
CA VAL A 133 0.92 -9.56 0.12
C VAL A 133 0.23 -9.72 -1.23
N SER A 134 -0.97 -9.14 -1.37
CA SER A 134 -1.65 -9.07 -2.66
C SER A 134 -0.89 -8.16 -3.63
N PRO A 135 -0.67 -8.57 -4.89
CA PRO A 135 -0.05 -7.69 -5.89
C PRO A 135 -0.88 -6.44 -6.18
N LEU A 136 -2.14 -6.40 -5.76
CA LEU A 136 -3.07 -5.30 -5.95
C LEU A 136 -3.38 -4.54 -4.65
N GLN A 137 -2.68 -4.83 -3.55
CA GLN A 137 -2.98 -4.23 -2.25
C GLN A 137 -2.95 -2.70 -2.29
N HIS A 138 -1.99 -2.10 -3.01
CA HIS A 138 -1.87 -0.64 -3.15
C HIS A 138 -3.09 0.05 -3.78
N PHE A 139 -4.02 -0.67 -4.44
CA PHE A 139 -5.26 -0.09 -4.97
C PHE A 139 -6.22 0.40 -3.88
N TRP A 140 -5.99 0.05 -2.61
CA TRP A 140 -6.78 0.57 -1.50
C TRP A 140 -6.78 2.11 -1.46
N SER A 141 -5.63 2.73 -1.65
CA SER A 141 -5.50 4.18 -1.59
C SER A 141 -6.16 4.86 -2.79
N LEU A 142 -6.06 4.25 -4.00
CA LEU A 142 -6.78 4.71 -5.18
C LEU A 142 -8.30 4.63 -4.96
N SER A 143 -8.80 3.57 -4.29
CA SER A 143 -10.21 3.44 -3.95
C SER A 143 -10.67 4.57 -3.02
N VAL A 144 -9.92 4.88 -1.96
CA VAL A 144 -10.21 6.02 -1.05
C VAL A 144 -10.22 7.34 -1.82
N GLU A 145 -9.21 7.60 -2.66
CA GLU A 145 -9.10 8.82 -3.47
C GLU A 145 -10.27 8.97 -4.44
N GLU A 146 -10.66 7.87 -5.13
CA GLU A 146 -11.76 7.92 -6.08
C GLU A 146 -13.13 8.05 -5.38
N GLN A 147 -13.35 7.38 -4.24
CA GLN A 147 -14.57 7.55 -3.43
C GLN A 147 -14.73 9.01 -2.99
N PHE A 148 -13.67 9.64 -2.47
CA PHE A 148 -13.70 11.06 -2.14
C PHE A 148 -14.01 11.90 -3.39
N SER A 149 -13.34 11.64 -4.50
CA SER A 149 -13.50 12.39 -5.75
C SER A 149 -14.87 12.21 -6.39
N LEU A 150 -15.52 11.06 -6.16
CA LEU A 150 -16.91 10.82 -6.57
C LEU A 150 -17.89 11.61 -5.69
N ALA A 151 -17.69 11.63 -4.37
CA ALA A 151 -18.61 12.28 -3.44
C ALA A 151 -18.43 13.81 -3.41
N TRP A 152 -17.19 14.29 -3.45
CA TRP A 152 -16.85 15.68 -3.19
C TRP A 152 -17.53 16.71 -4.14
N PRO A 153 -17.65 16.49 -5.46
CA PRO A 153 -18.39 17.41 -6.34
C PRO A 153 -19.85 17.60 -5.94
N PHE A 154 -20.50 16.53 -5.47
CA PHE A 154 -21.89 16.60 -5.01
C PHE A 154 -22.00 17.32 -3.66
N VAL A 155 -21.06 17.05 -2.73
CA VAL A 155 -20.99 17.75 -1.45
C VAL A 155 -20.79 19.25 -1.66
N VAL A 156 -19.85 19.64 -2.55
CA VAL A 156 -19.62 21.05 -2.92
C VAL A 156 -20.86 21.67 -3.57
N LEU A 157 -21.50 20.96 -4.50
CA LEU A 157 -22.72 21.45 -5.15
C LEU A 157 -23.85 21.68 -4.14
N LEU A 158 -24.09 20.69 -3.26
CA LEU A 158 -25.10 20.77 -2.21
C LEU A 158 -24.83 21.91 -1.24
N ALA A 159 -23.58 22.09 -0.82
CA ALA A 159 -23.17 23.13 0.10
C ALA A 159 -23.43 24.55 -0.45
N VAL A 160 -23.31 24.73 -1.77
CA VAL A 160 -23.45 26.07 -2.39
C VAL A 160 -24.79 26.29 -3.10
N VAL A 161 -25.63 25.27 -3.28
CA VAL A 161 -26.86 25.37 -4.05
C VAL A 161 -27.83 26.42 -3.51
N ALA A 162 -27.93 26.57 -2.19
CA ALA A 162 -28.81 27.56 -1.54
C ALA A 162 -28.27 28.99 -1.58
N LEU A 163 -27.00 29.19 -2.01
CA LEU A 163 -26.42 30.53 -2.07
C LEU A 163 -26.87 31.28 -3.31
N PRO A 164 -27.12 32.62 -3.22
CA PRO A 164 -27.36 33.46 -4.41
C PRO A 164 -26.20 33.33 -5.42
N PRO A 165 -26.47 33.41 -6.74
CA PRO A 165 -25.45 33.21 -7.78
C PRO A 165 -24.20 34.11 -7.63
N ALA A 166 -24.36 35.35 -7.22
CA ALA A 166 -23.25 36.27 -6.97
C ALA A 166 -22.35 35.84 -5.81
N VAL A 167 -22.95 35.35 -4.72
CA VAL A 167 -22.22 34.81 -3.53
C VAL A 167 -21.51 33.53 -3.87
N ARG A 168 -22.19 32.64 -4.60
CA ARG A 168 -21.67 31.34 -5.04
C ARG A 168 -20.42 31.48 -5.92
N ARG A 169 -20.43 32.39 -6.91
CA ARG A 169 -19.26 32.69 -7.75
C ARG A 169 -18.15 33.43 -7.04
N GLY A 170 -18.46 34.09 -5.94
CA GLY A 170 -17.58 34.98 -5.20
C GLY A 170 -16.81 34.32 -4.03
N ARG A 171 -16.52 35.18 -3.03
CA ARG A 171 -15.84 34.80 -1.79
C ARG A 171 -16.71 33.89 -0.93
N GLY A 172 -18.03 34.07 -0.90
CA GLY A 172 -18.95 33.29 -0.07
C GLY A 172 -18.95 31.81 -0.43
N GLY A 173 -19.03 31.46 -1.71
CA GLY A 173 -18.96 30.04 -2.14
C GLY A 173 -17.66 29.35 -1.69
N ARG A 174 -16.50 30.03 -1.81
CA ARG A 174 -15.22 29.50 -1.33
C ARG A 174 -15.19 29.30 0.18
N VAL A 175 -15.73 30.25 0.96
CA VAL A 175 -15.78 30.14 2.41
C VAL A 175 -16.62 28.94 2.83
N VAL A 176 -17.80 28.75 2.23
CA VAL A 176 -18.67 27.60 2.54
C VAL A 176 -17.98 26.29 2.22
N VAL A 177 -17.36 26.15 1.04
CA VAL A 177 -16.59 24.95 0.69
C VAL A 177 -15.43 24.71 1.68
N GLY A 178 -14.74 25.77 2.11
CA GLY A 178 -13.68 25.69 3.11
C GLY A 178 -14.19 25.23 4.49
N LEU A 179 -15.35 25.74 4.93
CA LEU A 179 -15.96 25.31 6.19
C LEU A 179 -16.41 23.83 6.17
N VAL A 180 -17.00 23.40 5.06
CA VAL A 180 -17.35 21.99 4.89
C VAL A 180 -16.10 21.11 4.91
N ALA A 181 -15.04 21.50 4.20
CA ALA A 181 -13.77 20.77 4.23
C ALA A 181 -13.17 20.74 5.66
N ALA A 182 -13.22 21.85 6.40
CA ALA A 182 -12.75 21.89 7.79
C ALA A 182 -13.57 20.97 8.70
N ALA A 183 -14.89 20.92 8.53
CA ALA A 183 -15.75 19.98 9.27
C ALA A 183 -15.37 18.51 8.98
N ILE A 184 -15.06 18.18 7.71
CA ILE A 184 -14.59 16.84 7.34
C ILE A 184 -13.23 16.54 7.99
N VAL A 185 -12.29 17.49 8.02
CA VAL A 185 -10.99 17.30 8.69
C VAL A 185 -11.17 16.95 10.17
N VAL A 186 -12.04 17.70 10.87
CA VAL A 186 -12.32 17.44 12.30
C VAL A 186 -12.98 16.08 12.49
N ALA A 187 -14.05 15.78 11.73
CA ALA A 187 -14.76 14.51 11.84
C ALA A 187 -13.86 13.31 11.53
N SER A 188 -13.04 13.42 10.46
CA SER A 188 -12.09 12.40 10.05
C SER A 188 -10.97 12.21 11.10
N GLY A 189 -10.45 13.29 11.69
CA GLY A 189 -9.45 13.22 12.75
C GLY A 189 -9.98 12.51 14.00
N LEU A 190 -11.21 12.82 14.41
CA LEU A 190 -11.86 12.12 15.52
C LEU A 190 -12.10 10.63 15.21
N ALA A 191 -12.53 10.33 13.98
CA ALA A 191 -12.69 8.96 13.53
C ALA A 191 -11.35 8.21 13.47
N ALA A 192 -10.28 8.87 13.01
CA ALA A 192 -8.94 8.29 12.97
C ALA A 192 -8.45 7.93 14.39
N LEU A 193 -8.61 8.81 15.37
CA LEU A 193 -8.24 8.54 16.76
C LEU A 193 -9.05 7.37 17.34
N ALA A 194 -10.37 7.34 17.12
CA ALA A 194 -11.23 6.29 17.64
C ALA A 194 -10.99 4.93 16.97
N GLN A 195 -10.86 4.90 15.64
CA GLN A 195 -10.68 3.64 14.91
C GLN A 195 -9.26 3.08 15.04
N THR A 196 -8.21 3.92 15.09
CA THR A 196 -6.84 3.45 15.27
C THR A 196 -6.64 2.74 16.62
N THR A 197 -7.37 3.17 17.66
CA THR A 197 -7.33 2.49 18.97
C THR A 197 -8.19 1.24 19.03
N ALA A 198 -9.28 1.17 18.25
CA ALA A 198 -10.22 0.05 18.29
C ALA A 198 -9.82 -1.09 17.33
N ASP A 199 -9.40 -0.75 16.12
CA ASP A 199 -8.98 -1.67 15.05
C ASP A 199 -8.01 -0.94 14.11
N PRO A 200 -6.69 -1.04 14.36
CA PRO A 200 -5.67 -0.39 13.54
C PRO A 200 -5.70 -0.82 12.05
N SER A 201 -5.99 -2.11 11.78
CA SER A 201 -6.05 -2.63 10.41
C SER A 201 -7.20 -2.02 9.63
N LEU A 202 -8.39 -1.99 10.20
CA LEU A 202 -9.54 -1.33 9.58
C LEU A 202 -9.32 0.18 9.44
N ALA A 203 -8.74 0.84 10.46
CA ALA A 203 -8.47 2.28 10.44
C ALA A 203 -7.55 2.67 9.29
N TYR A 204 -6.54 1.85 8.98
CA TYR A 204 -5.59 2.08 7.90
C TYR A 204 -6.29 2.18 6.53
N PHE A 205 -7.23 1.26 6.26
CA PHE A 205 -7.92 1.15 4.98
C PHE A 205 -9.20 2.00 4.89
N SER A 206 -9.82 2.36 6.01
CA SER A 206 -11.12 3.03 6.06
C SER A 206 -11.08 4.42 5.41
N THR A 207 -12.10 4.71 4.59
CA THR A 207 -12.22 6.03 3.93
C THR A 207 -12.45 7.15 4.94
N LEU A 208 -13.16 6.90 6.04
CA LEU A 208 -13.52 7.94 7.00
C LEU A 208 -12.32 8.55 7.74
N PRO A 209 -11.39 7.77 8.34
CA PRO A 209 -10.15 8.28 8.90
C PRO A 209 -9.26 9.03 7.91
N ARG A 210 -9.30 8.64 6.64
CA ARG A 210 -8.40 9.16 5.59
C ARG A 210 -8.98 10.38 4.85
N ALA A 211 -10.30 10.60 4.91
CA ALA A 211 -10.96 11.72 4.21
C ALA A 211 -10.44 13.11 4.64
N GLY A 212 -9.97 13.26 5.88
CA GLY A 212 -9.39 14.50 6.40
C GLY A 212 -8.14 14.95 5.66
N GLU A 213 -7.33 14.03 5.16
CA GLU A 213 -6.12 14.33 4.39
C GLU A 213 -6.46 14.98 3.04
N LEU A 214 -7.45 14.42 2.32
CA LEU A 214 -7.99 15.01 1.10
C LEU A 214 -8.68 16.36 1.38
N ALA A 215 -9.45 16.44 2.48
CA ALA A 215 -10.13 17.67 2.88
C ALA A 215 -9.14 18.78 3.28
N THR A 216 -7.96 18.45 3.85
CA THR A 216 -6.87 19.39 4.11
C THR A 216 -6.39 20.03 2.80
N GLY A 217 -6.24 19.24 1.74
CA GLY A 217 -5.95 19.75 0.40
C GLY A 217 -7.06 20.67 -0.13
N ALA A 218 -8.33 20.34 0.14
CA ALA A 218 -9.47 21.18 -0.23
C ALA A 218 -9.45 22.55 0.49
N ILE A 219 -9.10 22.58 1.78
CA ILE A 219 -8.91 23.83 2.54
C ILE A 219 -7.86 24.71 1.87
N LEU A 220 -6.71 24.15 1.50
CA LEU A 220 -5.62 24.89 0.82
C LEU A 220 -6.11 25.51 -0.51
N ALA A 221 -6.93 24.80 -1.28
CA ALA A 221 -7.50 25.32 -2.52
C ALA A 221 -8.44 26.49 -2.26
N THR A 222 -9.26 26.45 -1.21
CA THR A 222 -10.14 27.57 -0.82
C THR A 222 -9.36 28.77 -0.27
N ALA A 223 -8.26 28.51 0.47
CA ALA A 223 -7.38 29.53 1.05
C ALA A 223 -6.41 30.14 0.04
N ALA A 224 -6.32 29.62 -1.20
CA ALA A 224 -5.34 30.07 -2.19
C ALA A 224 -5.26 31.59 -2.39
N PRO A 225 -6.36 32.40 -2.41
CA PRO A 225 -6.26 33.85 -2.54
C PRO A 225 -5.63 34.58 -1.32
N VAL A 226 -5.69 33.96 -0.15
CA VAL A 226 -5.04 34.48 1.06
C VAL A 226 -3.57 34.12 1.04
N LEU A 227 -3.27 32.85 0.76
CA LEU A 227 -1.91 32.31 0.69
C LEU A 227 -1.08 32.99 -0.42
N SER A 228 -1.72 33.40 -1.52
CA SER A 228 -1.03 34.12 -2.60
C SER A 228 -0.50 35.50 -2.20
N ARG A 229 -0.94 36.05 -1.06
CA ARG A 229 -0.47 37.33 -0.51
C ARG A 229 0.76 37.22 0.37
N LEU A 230 1.17 36.00 0.69
CA LEU A 230 2.37 35.77 1.50
C LEU A 230 3.61 36.32 0.80
N PRO A 231 4.53 36.96 1.54
CA PRO A 231 5.79 37.42 0.99
C PRO A 231 6.65 36.25 0.48
N SER A 232 7.51 36.49 -0.49
CA SER A 232 8.35 35.46 -1.13
C SER A 232 9.20 34.68 -0.14
N VAL A 233 9.73 35.35 0.88
CA VAL A 233 10.54 34.72 1.94
C VAL A 233 9.71 33.71 2.72
N ALA A 234 8.51 34.10 3.17
CA ALA A 234 7.62 33.20 3.91
C ALA A 234 7.23 31.98 3.07
N ARG A 235 6.94 32.17 1.78
CA ARG A 235 6.64 31.07 0.87
C ARG A 235 7.83 30.11 0.70
N GLY A 236 9.05 30.64 0.57
CA GLY A 236 10.26 29.83 0.51
C GLY A 236 10.48 29.02 1.78
N LEU A 237 10.31 29.64 2.93
CA LEU A 237 10.44 28.97 4.25
C LEU A 237 9.37 27.86 4.40
N LEU A 238 8.11 28.13 4.05
CA LEU A 238 7.04 27.13 4.10
C LEU A 238 7.35 25.94 3.19
N GLY A 239 7.82 26.20 1.95
CA GLY A 239 8.14 25.13 1.01
C GLY A 239 9.27 24.23 1.51
N TRP A 240 10.38 24.80 2.01
CA TRP A 240 11.50 24.03 2.56
C TRP A 240 11.16 23.34 3.87
N ALA A 241 10.43 24.01 4.77
CA ALA A 241 9.94 23.41 6.01
C ALA A 241 9.03 22.19 5.68
N GLY A 242 8.13 22.33 4.70
CA GLY A 242 7.28 21.24 4.26
C GLY A 242 8.06 20.05 3.71
N VAL A 243 9.08 20.29 2.87
CA VAL A 243 9.98 19.21 2.40
C VAL A 243 10.69 18.55 3.58
N GLY A 244 11.22 19.34 4.52
CA GLY A 244 11.89 18.83 5.73
C GLY A 244 10.97 17.95 6.57
N VAL A 245 9.71 18.36 6.77
CA VAL A 245 8.71 17.60 7.53
C VAL A 245 8.36 16.28 6.84
N ILE A 246 8.19 16.27 5.50
CA ILE A 246 7.92 15.04 4.74
C ILE A 246 9.11 14.08 4.86
N VAL A 247 10.33 14.58 4.67
CA VAL A 247 11.52 13.74 4.79
C VAL A 247 11.65 13.19 6.21
N ALA A 248 11.43 14.04 7.24
CA ALA A 248 11.43 13.56 8.62
C ALA A 248 10.38 12.46 8.86
N ALA A 249 9.17 12.60 8.29
CA ALA A 249 8.12 11.58 8.40
C ALA A 249 8.57 10.21 7.87
N PHE A 250 9.35 10.16 6.79
CA PHE A 250 9.88 8.91 6.23
C PHE A 250 10.82 8.16 7.18
N PHE A 251 11.44 8.84 8.14
CA PHE A 251 12.42 8.25 9.07
C PHE A 251 11.91 8.13 10.52
N VAL A 252 10.89 8.91 10.89
CA VAL A 252 10.36 8.91 12.26
C VAL A 252 9.17 7.95 12.40
N ILE A 253 8.35 7.83 11.36
CA ILE A 253 7.17 6.96 11.41
C ILE A 253 7.60 5.51 11.14
N ASP A 254 7.21 4.61 12.05
CA ASP A 254 7.47 3.17 11.93
C ASP A 254 6.17 2.42 11.58
N PRO A 255 6.23 1.38 10.72
CA PRO A 255 5.09 0.49 10.47
C PRO A 255 4.53 -0.20 11.72
N ALA A 256 5.32 -0.30 12.79
CA ALA A 256 4.88 -0.87 14.05
C ALA A 256 4.05 0.10 14.91
N ASP A 257 4.11 1.40 14.60
CA ASP A 257 3.35 2.41 15.34
C ASP A 257 1.88 2.41 14.91
N PRO A 258 0.94 2.77 15.83
CA PRO A 258 -0.46 2.92 15.46
C PRO A 258 -0.65 3.97 14.36
N PHE A 259 -1.30 3.58 13.25
CA PHE A 259 -1.53 4.42 12.08
C PHE A 259 -2.97 4.25 11.57
N PRO A 260 -3.70 5.31 11.10
CA PRO A 260 -3.19 6.64 10.72
C PRO A 260 -3.03 7.66 11.85
N ALA A 261 -3.67 7.51 13.00
CA ALA A 261 -3.59 8.54 14.04
C ALA A 261 -2.62 8.11 15.17
N PRO A 262 -1.72 9.03 15.63
CA PRO A 262 -1.55 10.42 15.16
C PRO A 262 -0.56 10.58 13.99
N GLY A 263 0.10 9.51 13.53
CA GLY A 263 1.24 9.54 12.62
C GLY A 263 1.00 10.29 11.29
N ALA A 264 -0.17 10.11 10.66
CA ALA A 264 -0.52 10.73 9.39
C ALA A 264 -0.54 12.28 9.42
N ALA A 265 -0.67 12.90 10.61
CA ALA A 265 -0.64 14.35 10.71
C ALA A 265 0.68 14.96 10.21
N LEU A 266 1.80 14.25 10.36
CA LEU A 266 3.12 14.74 9.99
C LEU A 266 3.28 14.89 8.46
N PRO A 267 3.09 13.84 7.63
CA PRO A 267 3.17 13.98 6.17
C PRO A 267 2.10 14.91 5.60
N VAL A 268 0.89 14.93 6.18
CA VAL A 268 -0.20 15.85 5.80
C VAL A 268 0.21 17.30 6.02
N LEU A 269 0.78 17.64 7.19
CA LEU A 269 1.30 18.98 7.47
C LEU A 269 2.41 19.34 6.48
N GLY A 270 3.35 18.45 6.25
CA GLY A 270 4.45 18.68 5.31
C GLY A 270 3.96 18.97 3.89
N ALA A 271 3.03 18.18 3.38
CA ALA A 271 2.39 18.40 2.08
C ALA A 271 1.64 19.73 2.02
N ALA A 272 0.89 20.06 3.08
CA ALA A 272 0.17 21.33 3.18
C ALA A 272 1.11 22.54 3.13
N LEU A 273 2.25 22.49 3.82
CA LEU A 273 3.27 23.55 3.83
C LEU A 273 3.90 23.74 2.43
N VAL A 274 4.26 22.65 1.74
CA VAL A 274 4.80 22.72 0.37
C VAL A 274 3.79 23.36 -0.58
N ILE A 275 2.53 22.89 -0.54
CA ILE A 275 1.45 23.40 -1.42
C ILE A 275 1.20 24.88 -1.13
N ALA A 276 1.12 25.27 0.15
CA ALA A 276 0.90 26.67 0.57
C ALA A 276 2.06 27.58 0.14
N GLY A 277 3.30 27.13 0.29
CA GLY A 277 4.50 27.85 -0.15
C GLY A 277 4.55 28.07 -1.67
N GLY A 278 3.98 27.16 -2.45
CA GLY A 278 3.92 27.27 -3.89
C GLY A 278 2.77 28.12 -4.44
N ILE A 279 1.81 28.56 -3.62
CA ILE A 279 0.66 29.37 -4.07
C ILE A 279 1.08 30.84 -4.27
N GLY A 280 0.84 31.40 -5.49
CA GLY A 280 1.05 32.83 -5.79
C GLY A 280 2.49 33.26 -6.04
N GLY A 281 3.43 32.33 -6.13
CA GLY A 281 4.84 32.60 -6.44
C GLY A 281 5.16 32.63 -7.93
N ASP A 282 6.45 32.75 -8.25
CA ASP A 282 6.95 32.48 -9.60
C ASP A 282 6.62 31.03 -9.97
N PRO A 283 5.93 30.80 -11.09
CA PRO A 283 5.55 29.44 -11.52
C PRO A 283 6.73 28.47 -11.71
N SER A 284 7.94 29.01 -11.87
CA SER A 284 9.16 28.19 -11.98
C SER A 284 9.58 27.58 -10.63
N HIS A 285 9.22 28.20 -9.50
CA HIS A 285 9.58 27.81 -8.13
C HIS A 285 11.06 27.37 -7.98
N ARG A 286 11.97 28.07 -8.66
CA ARG A 286 13.40 27.72 -8.73
C ARG A 286 14.08 27.60 -7.37
N HIS A 287 13.58 28.32 -6.34
CA HIS A 287 14.05 28.22 -4.97
C HIS A 287 13.82 26.81 -4.36
N LEU A 288 12.86 26.04 -4.88
CA LEU A 288 12.61 24.65 -4.51
C LEU A 288 13.21 23.68 -5.55
N PHE A 289 14.50 23.83 -5.83
CA PHE A 289 15.18 23.11 -6.92
C PHE A 289 15.06 21.59 -6.83
N ILE A 290 14.97 21.02 -5.62
CA ILE A 290 14.74 19.58 -5.42
C ILE A 290 13.41 19.13 -6.07
N LEU A 291 12.37 19.96 -6.00
CA LEU A 291 11.04 19.67 -6.54
C LEU A 291 10.89 20.08 -8.00
N THR A 292 11.69 21.02 -8.50
CA THR A 292 11.45 21.68 -9.79
C THR A 292 12.47 21.35 -10.86
N ASN A 293 13.49 20.52 -10.54
CA ASN A 293 14.42 20.02 -11.52
C ASN A 293 13.74 19.10 -12.54
N PRO A 294 14.28 18.95 -13.76
CA PRO A 294 13.63 18.17 -14.82
C PRO A 294 13.38 16.70 -14.45
N LEU A 295 14.28 16.08 -13.68
CA LEU A 295 14.16 14.68 -13.27
C LEU A 295 12.95 14.50 -12.35
N ALA A 296 12.87 15.32 -11.28
CA ALA A 296 11.73 15.29 -10.34
C ALA A 296 10.39 15.54 -11.04
N VAL A 297 10.36 16.52 -11.97
CA VAL A 297 9.14 16.79 -12.76
C VAL A 297 8.76 15.60 -13.64
N THR A 298 9.74 14.96 -14.28
CA THR A 298 9.50 13.78 -15.13
C THR A 298 8.97 12.60 -14.31
N ILE A 299 9.60 12.31 -13.16
CA ILE A 299 9.12 11.25 -12.25
C ILE A 299 7.71 11.58 -11.75
N GLY A 300 7.43 12.84 -11.42
CA GLY A 300 6.09 13.29 -11.02
C GLY A 300 5.04 13.13 -12.12
N ASP A 301 5.39 13.36 -13.39
CA ASP A 301 4.51 13.09 -14.52
C ASP A 301 4.22 11.60 -14.71
N LEU A 302 5.21 10.74 -14.44
CA LEU A 302 5.12 9.27 -14.51
C LEU A 302 4.49 8.63 -13.27
N SER A 303 4.31 9.40 -12.17
CA SER A 303 4.00 8.85 -10.83
C SER A 303 2.76 7.99 -10.76
N TYR A 304 1.73 8.23 -11.59
CA TYR A 304 0.54 7.39 -11.62
C TYR A 304 0.82 6.00 -12.20
N SER A 305 1.42 5.92 -13.38
CA SER A 305 1.81 4.63 -13.96
C SER A 305 2.87 3.92 -13.09
N LEU A 306 3.78 4.66 -12.45
CA LEU A 306 4.77 4.11 -11.52
C LEU A 306 4.09 3.49 -10.27
N TYR A 307 3.11 4.18 -9.71
CA TYR A 307 2.32 3.68 -8.58
C TYR A 307 1.53 2.43 -8.95
N LEU A 308 0.98 2.34 -10.15
CA LEU A 308 0.23 1.16 -10.58
C LEU A 308 1.11 -0.09 -10.73
N TRP A 309 2.36 0.04 -11.19
CA TRP A 309 3.22 -1.09 -11.52
C TRP A 309 4.14 -1.56 -10.39
N HIS A 310 4.51 -0.68 -9.44
CA HIS A 310 5.56 -1.02 -8.48
C HIS A 310 5.25 -2.28 -7.66
N LEU A 311 4.10 -2.35 -7.01
CA LEU A 311 3.77 -3.46 -6.12
C LEU A 311 3.54 -4.78 -6.87
N PRO A 312 2.77 -4.83 -7.98
CA PRO A 312 2.66 -6.05 -8.76
C PRO A 312 4.01 -6.63 -9.17
N VAL A 313 4.90 -5.79 -9.69
CA VAL A 313 6.21 -6.24 -10.15
C VAL A 313 7.07 -6.74 -8.98
N ILE A 314 7.05 -6.06 -7.82
CA ILE A 314 7.76 -6.49 -6.61
C ILE A 314 7.25 -7.86 -6.15
N VAL A 315 5.93 -8.05 -6.09
CA VAL A 315 5.32 -9.31 -5.61
C VAL A 315 5.61 -10.47 -6.57
N PHE A 316 5.49 -10.26 -7.89
CA PHE A 316 5.84 -11.31 -8.85
C PHE A 316 7.35 -11.61 -8.86
N ALA A 317 8.19 -10.58 -8.77
CA ALA A 317 9.63 -10.77 -8.69
C ALA A 317 10.03 -11.56 -7.43
N GLY A 318 9.39 -11.33 -6.30
CA GLY A 318 9.62 -12.06 -5.05
C GLY A 318 9.30 -13.56 -5.14
N VAL A 319 8.48 -13.98 -6.11
CA VAL A 319 8.17 -15.41 -6.40
C VAL A 319 9.13 -16.00 -7.44
N LEU A 320 9.51 -15.19 -8.44
CA LEU A 320 10.23 -15.68 -9.63
C LEU A 320 11.75 -15.55 -9.53
N LEU A 321 12.25 -14.65 -8.67
CA LEU A 321 13.68 -14.33 -8.59
C LEU A 321 14.25 -14.66 -7.21
N PRO A 322 15.51 -15.10 -7.13
CA PRO A 322 16.17 -15.30 -5.84
C PRO A 322 16.40 -13.97 -5.11
N SER A 323 16.40 -14.00 -3.78
CA SER A 323 16.62 -12.80 -2.94
C SER A 323 18.08 -12.38 -2.97
N ASN A 324 18.46 -11.54 -3.94
CA ASN A 324 19.80 -10.99 -4.08
C ASN A 324 19.77 -9.58 -4.70
N PRO A 325 20.86 -8.81 -4.63
CA PRO A 325 20.91 -7.45 -5.17
C PRO A 325 20.65 -7.35 -6.69
N ALA A 326 21.01 -8.37 -7.46
CA ALA A 326 20.76 -8.39 -8.90
C ALA A 326 19.25 -8.48 -9.19
N ALA A 327 18.52 -9.31 -8.43
CA ALA A 327 17.06 -9.40 -8.55
C ALA A 327 16.38 -8.06 -8.21
N THR A 328 16.85 -7.33 -7.20
CA THR A 328 16.36 -5.98 -6.88
C THR A 328 16.57 -5.02 -8.05
N GLY A 329 17.74 -5.07 -8.70
CA GLY A 329 18.04 -4.27 -9.90
C GLY A 329 17.14 -4.62 -11.08
N ILE A 330 16.90 -5.91 -11.34
CA ILE A 330 16.00 -6.41 -12.39
C ILE A 330 14.55 -5.95 -12.12
N THR A 331 14.11 -6.07 -10.87
CA THR A 331 12.77 -5.63 -10.45
C THR A 331 12.57 -4.13 -10.68
N LEU A 332 13.54 -3.31 -10.27
CA LEU A 332 13.49 -1.87 -10.49
C LEU A 332 13.45 -1.53 -11.98
N LEU A 333 14.27 -2.19 -12.80
CA LEU A 333 14.28 -2.00 -14.26
C LEU A 333 12.91 -2.36 -14.86
N ALA A 334 12.31 -3.48 -14.45
CA ALA A 334 10.99 -3.90 -14.92
C ALA A 334 9.91 -2.88 -14.55
N ILE A 335 9.92 -2.36 -13.30
CA ILE A 335 9.03 -1.29 -12.87
C ILE A 335 9.15 -0.07 -13.78
N VAL A 336 10.36 0.40 -14.04
CA VAL A 336 10.60 1.58 -14.90
C VAL A 336 10.13 1.34 -16.34
N VAL A 337 10.47 0.19 -16.93
CA VAL A 337 10.09 -0.15 -18.32
C VAL A 337 8.57 -0.20 -18.48
N LEU A 338 7.86 -0.91 -17.58
CA LEU A 338 6.39 -1.02 -17.62
C LEU A 338 5.72 0.34 -17.37
N THR A 339 6.25 1.14 -16.44
CA THR A 339 5.80 2.52 -16.20
C THR A 339 5.88 3.36 -17.45
N VAL A 340 7.04 3.42 -18.09
CA VAL A 340 7.27 4.24 -19.30
C VAL A 340 6.41 3.73 -20.47
N ALA A 341 6.30 2.41 -20.65
CA ALA A 341 5.48 1.81 -21.70
C ALA A 341 3.98 2.16 -21.50
N THR A 342 3.46 2.05 -20.28
CA THR A 342 2.06 2.39 -19.96
C THR A 342 1.80 3.88 -20.12
N PHE A 343 2.71 4.73 -19.64
CA PHE A 343 2.56 6.18 -19.76
C PHE A 343 2.55 6.62 -21.24
N LEU A 344 3.50 6.18 -22.05
CA LEU A 344 3.61 6.57 -23.46
C LEU A 344 2.58 5.89 -24.36
N GLY A 345 2.22 4.63 -24.07
CA GLY A 345 1.33 3.82 -24.90
C GLY A 345 -0.16 4.01 -24.59
N VAL A 346 -0.50 4.26 -23.35
CA VAL A 346 -1.89 4.27 -22.87
C VAL A 346 -2.29 5.59 -22.23
N GLU A 347 -1.60 6.00 -21.15
CA GLU A 347 -2.01 7.15 -20.36
C GLU A 347 -1.99 8.45 -21.18
N GLN A 348 -0.85 8.76 -21.81
CA GLN A 348 -0.68 10.01 -22.56
C GLN A 348 -1.56 10.09 -23.81
N PRO A 349 -1.71 9.05 -24.66
CA PRO A 349 -2.57 9.10 -25.83
C PRO A 349 -4.03 9.29 -25.49
N LEU A 350 -4.52 8.53 -24.50
CA LEU A 350 -5.93 8.60 -24.10
C LEU A 350 -6.24 9.90 -23.36
N HIS A 351 -5.36 10.37 -22.51
CA HIS A 351 -5.49 11.68 -21.85
C HIS A 351 -5.59 12.83 -22.86
N ARG A 352 -4.86 12.76 -23.98
CA ARG A 352 -4.88 13.78 -25.05
C ARG A 352 -5.95 13.54 -26.13
N SER A 353 -6.76 12.49 -26.00
CA SER A 353 -7.83 12.20 -26.97
C SER A 353 -8.91 13.28 -26.95
N PRO A 354 -9.68 13.47 -28.05
CA PRO A 354 -10.80 14.42 -28.09
C PRO A 354 -12.01 13.99 -27.26
N TRP A 355 -12.06 12.76 -26.80
CA TRP A 355 -13.15 12.20 -25.99
C TRP A 355 -13.26 12.93 -24.64
N GLY A 356 -14.50 13.25 -24.23
CA GLY A 356 -14.76 13.86 -22.91
C GLY A 356 -14.79 15.40 -22.85
N GLY A 357 -14.91 16.09 -23.98
CA GLY A 357 -15.23 17.53 -24.05
C GLY A 357 -14.10 18.40 -24.61
N ARG A 358 -14.49 19.55 -25.13
CA ARG A 358 -13.58 20.59 -25.62
C ARG A 358 -12.68 21.04 -24.46
N ARG A 359 -11.36 20.97 -24.63
CA ARG A 359 -10.46 21.79 -23.81
C ARG A 359 -10.91 23.26 -23.97
N PRO A 360 -10.84 24.10 -22.91
CA PRO A 360 -10.84 25.54 -23.14
C PRO A 360 -9.76 25.79 -24.18
N GLN A 361 -10.15 26.45 -25.30
CA GLN A 361 -9.19 26.85 -26.31
C GLN A 361 -8.09 27.63 -25.60
N GLU A 362 -6.88 27.17 -25.67
CA GLU A 362 -5.70 27.99 -25.50
C GLU A 362 -5.92 29.14 -26.51
N GLN A 363 -6.28 30.32 -26.03
CA GLN A 363 -6.36 31.50 -26.92
C GLN A 363 -5.00 31.61 -27.58
N PRO A 364 -4.94 31.64 -28.92
CA PRO A 364 -3.70 31.93 -29.60
C PRO A 364 -3.11 33.21 -28.99
N ALA A 365 -1.81 33.25 -28.77
CA ALA A 365 -1.15 34.50 -28.44
C ALA A 365 -1.64 35.57 -29.41
N PRO A 366 -2.01 36.81 -28.97
CA PRO A 366 -2.37 37.88 -29.89
C PRO A 366 -1.29 37.92 -30.95
N ALA A 367 -1.70 37.77 -32.22
CA ALA A 367 -0.80 37.93 -33.34
C ALA A 367 -0.05 39.25 -33.11
N ALA A 368 1.27 39.20 -33.14
CA ALA A 368 2.10 40.38 -33.12
C ALA A 368 1.51 41.32 -34.15
N SER A 369 1.15 42.55 -33.73
CA SER A 369 0.68 43.56 -34.66
C SER A 369 1.67 43.64 -35.80
N PRO A 370 1.24 43.62 -37.08
CA PRO A 370 2.16 43.73 -38.18
C PRO A 370 2.96 45.03 -38.03
N GLU A 371 4.24 44.90 -38.05
CA GLU A 371 5.20 45.99 -38.05
C GLU A 371 4.82 46.91 -39.23
N PRO A 372 4.65 48.26 -39.04
CA PRO A 372 4.27 49.13 -40.14
C PRO A 372 5.29 49.03 -41.25
N ALA A 373 4.77 48.78 -42.44
CA ALA A 373 5.60 48.67 -43.64
C ALA A 373 6.48 49.95 -43.83
N PRO A 374 7.79 49.78 -44.15
CA PRO A 374 8.65 50.93 -44.34
C PRO A 374 8.13 51.77 -45.51
N ALA A 375 8.05 53.11 -45.31
CA ALA A 375 7.62 54.07 -46.31
C ALA A 375 8.53 54.00 -47.55
N PRO A 376 8.00 54.23 -48.75
CA PRO A 376 8.80 54.13 -49.97
C PRO A 376 9.86 55.23 -50.02
N VAL A 377 11.14 54.85 -50.05
CA VAL A 377 12.30 55.74 -50.25
C VAL A 377 12.27 56.31 -51.70
N ALA A 378 12.11 57.60 -51.80
CA ALA A 378 12.25 58.29 -53.07
C ALA A 378 13.70 58.19 -53.61
N ARG A 379 13.85 57.67 -54.85
CA ARG A 379 15.13 57.60 -55.57
C ARG A 379 15.58 59.02 -55.88
N ARG A 380 16.80 59.40 -55.48
CA ARG A 380 17.59 60.49 -56.06
C ARG A 380 18.76 59.92 -56.87
N PRO A 381 19.12 60.56 -57.97
CA PRO A 381 19.99 60.01 -58.96
C PRO A 381 21.48 60.15 -58.64
N SER A 382 22.27 59.27 -59.19
CA SER A 382 23.70 59.11 -59.11
C SER A 382 24.55 60.29 -59.52
N ALA A 383 25.61 60.60 -58.80
CA ALA A 383 26.79 61.30 -59.37
C ALA A 383 28.04 60.57 -58.84
N LEU A 384 28.90 60.28 -59.86
CA LEU A 384 30.22 59.71 -59.75
C LEU A 384 31.20 60.60 -58.98
N ALA A 385 32.18 60.03 -58.25
CA ALA A 385 33.55 60.16 -58.45
C ALA A 385 34.42 59.91 -57.19
N SER A 386 35.35 59.03 -57.37
CA SER A 386 36.74 58.96 -56.92
C SER A 386 37.11 58.64 -55.45
N ARG A 387 37.78 57.49 -55.38
CA ARG A 387 38.84 57.10 -54.40
C ARG A 387 40.07 58.02 -54.40
N PRO A 388 40.97 58.08 -53.36
CA PRO A 388 41.78 56.96 -52.99
C PRO A 388 42.11 56.79 -51.47
N ALA A 389 42.45 55.57 -51.19
CA ALA A 389 43.51 54.96 -50.40
C ALA A 389 44.14 55.62 -49.12
N GLY A 390 44.27 54.78 -48.09
CA GLY A 390 45.48 54.92 -47.25
C GLY A 390 45.22 54.49 -45.77
N TYR A 391 45.58 53.26 -45.48
CA TYR A 391 46.42 52.82 -44.37
C TYR A 391 45.92 52.64 -42.98
N VAL A 392 46.21 51.52 -42.42
CA VAL A 392 46.07 50.80 -41.09
C VAL A 392 47.30 51.19 -40.23
N PRO A 393 47.53 50.79 -38.98
CA PRO A 393 46.73 50.35 -37.76
C PRO A 393 47.23 50.98 -36.43
N GLY A 394 46.56 50.58 -35.34
CA GLY A 394 47.30 50.37 -34.09
C GLY A 394 46.84 50.98 -32.81
N GLN A 395 46.60 50.08 -31.85
CA GLN A 395 46.90 50.15 -30.41
C GLN A 395 45.91 50.82 -29.43
N ARG A 396 45.38 49.91 -28.64
CA ARG A 396 45.24 49.87 -27.14
C ARG A 396 45.58 51.13 -26.31
N TYR A 397 44.74 51.53 -25.35
CA TYR A 397 45.09 51.52 -23.93
C TYR A 397 43.89 51.98 -23.05
N TYR A 398 43.67 51.31 -21.93
CA TYR A 398 42.92 51.71 -20.72
C TYR A 398 43.86 52.64 -19.86
N PRO A 399 43.41 53.25 -18.69
CA PRO A 399 42.18 53.36 -17.93
C PRO A 399 41.97 54.78 -17.23
N GLY A 400 40.88 54.88 -16.48
CA GLY A 400 41.00 55.72 -15.29
C GLY A 400 39.97 56.80 -14.98
N SER A 401 39.32 56.62 -13.86
CA SER A 401 38.92 57.57 -12.83
C SER A 401 37.73 58.54 -12.99
N ARG A 402 36.81 58.36 -12.07
CA ARG A 402 35.87 59.36 -11.47
C ARG A 402 36.56 60.64 -11.00
N PRO A 403 35.86 61.80 -10.68
CA PRO A 403 34.76 61.88 -9.68
C PRO A 403 33.71 63.00 -9.92
N ALA A 404 32.55 62.85 -9.33
CA ALA A 404 31.88 63.56 -8.18
C ALA A 404 31.32 65.01 -8.33
N VAL A 405 30.08 65.12 -7.79
CA VAL A 405 29.50 66.22 -6.95
C VAL A 405 28.79 67.37 -7.68
N SER A 406 27.45 67.53 -7.55
CA SER A 406 26.81 68.47 -6.64
C SER A 406 25.29 68.62 -6.89
N ALA A 407 24.53 68.53 -5.82
CA ALA A 407 23.13 69.05 -5.67
C ALA A 407 23.20 70.39 -4.90
N PRO A 408 22.04 70.97 -4.45
CA PRO A 408 20.77 71.44 -5.02
C PRO A 408 20.67 72.99 -4.90
N PRO A 409 19.56 73.76 -4.83
CA PRO A 409 18.51 73.73 -3.78
C PRO A 409 17.07 74.20 -4.10
N SER A 410 16.18 73.81 -3.21
CA SER A 410 15.12 74.53 -2.41
C SER A 410 13.92 75.24 -3.03
N GLU A 411 12.78 74.75 -2.55
CA GLU A 411 11.46 75.32 -2.21
C GLU A 411 11.33 76.87 -2.06
N PRO A 412 10.07 77.55 -1.97
CA PRO A 412 9.05 77.19 -0.98
C PRO A 412 7.54 77.50 -1.34
N LEU A 413 6.65 76.81 -0.60
CA LEU A 413 5.49 77.20 0.22
C LEU A 413 4.50 78.29 -0.22
N HIS A 414 3.20 77.96 -0.11
CA HIS A 414 2.06 78.63 0.59
C HIS A 414 0.74 78.34 -0.16
N ASP A 415 -0.31 78.01 0.39
CA ASP A 415 -1.08 77.95 1.63
C ASP A 415 -2.55 78.25 1.27
N ARG A 416 -3.49 77.53 1.89
CA ARG A 416 -4.84 77.92 2.29
C ARG A 416 -6.03 77.92 1.28
N GLY A 417 -7.06 77.14 1.68
CA GLY A 417 -8.39 77.64 1.80
C GLY A 417 -9.54 76.73 1.38
N HIS A 418 -10.18 76.09 2.32
CA HIS A 418 -11.57 75.67 2.27
C HIS A 418 -12.46 76.91 2.52
N PRO A 419 -13.83 76.91 2.22
CA PRO A 419 -14.81 75.84 2.48
C PRO A 419 -16.09 75.79 1.59
N ALA A 420 -16.79 74.69 1.80
CA ALA A 420 -18.25 74.42 1.97
C ALA A 420 -19.30 74.76 0.93
N ALA A 421 -20.09 73.72 0.72
CA ALA A 421 -21.55 73.58 0.68
C ALA A 421 -22.39 74.17 -0.49
N SER A 422 -23.15 73.31 -1.15
CA SER A 422 -24.62 73.32 -0.98
C SER A 422 -25.31 72.53 -2.09
N ALA A 423 -26.37 71.81 -1.72
CA ALA A 423 -27.29 71.04 -2.51
C ALA A 423 -28.08 71.76 -3.55
N ALA A 424 -28.57 71.10 -4.63
CA ALA A 424 -29.95 71.19 -5.11
C ALA A 424 -30.24 70.13 -6.18
N SER A 425 -31.38 69.49 -5.99
CA SER A 425 -32.09 68.56 -6.86
C SER A 425 -32.50 69.17 -8.16
N VAL A 426 -32.94 68.38 -9.20
CA VAL A 426 -34.22 68.40 -9.93
C VAL A 426 -34.11 67.91 -11.39
N ALA A 427 -34.95 66.91 -11.67
CA ALA A 427 -35.75 66.56 -12.84
C ALA A 427 -35.13 66.01 -14.12
N LEU A 428 -35.61 64.81 -14.46
CA LEU A 428 -35.84 64.27 -15.82
C LEU A 428 -36.73 65.12 -16.71
N PRO A 429 -36.59 65.05 -18.04
CA PRO A 429 -37.64 64.38 -18.79
C PRO A 429 -37.21 63.57 -20.05
N ALA A 430 -37.99 62.49 -20.24
CA ALA A 430 -38.58 61.92 -21.45
C ALA A 430 -37.84 61.81 -22.81
N ALA A 431 -37.90 60.59 -23.33
CA ALA A 431 -37.58 60.17 -24.69
C ALA A 431 -38.48 60.76 -25.79
N PRO A 432 -38.01 60.68 -27.03
CA PRO A 432 -38.90 60.22 -28.10
C PRO A 432 -38.29 59.15 -29.01
N ARG A 433 -39.18 58.37 -29.59
CA ARG A 433 -39.06 57.33 -30.62
C ARG A 433 -39.17 57.93 -32.03
N PRO A 434 -39.18 57.12 -33.12
CA PRO A 434 -38.05 56.69 -33.97
C PRO A 434 -38.22 57.23 -35.40
N VAL A 435 -37.16 57.15 -36.21
CA VAL A 435 -37.29 57.20 -37.68
C VAL A 435 -36.37 56.15 -38.28
N ALA A 436 -36.98 55.34 -39.14
CA ALA A 436 -36.37 54.40 -40.01
C ALA A 436 -35.68 55.07 -41.16
N ASP A 437 -34.55 54.64 -41.60
CA ASP A 437 -34.24 54.39 -43.00
C ASP A 437 -32.97 53.52 -43.15
N ALA A 438 -33.11 52.61 -44.07
CA ALA A 438 -32.19 51.57 -44.41
C ALA A 438 -31.12 52.05 -45.39
N GLU A 439 -29.81 51.78 -45.06
CA GLU A 439 -28.82 51.64 -46.10
C GLU A 439 -27.98 50.40 -45.81
N ARG A 440 -27.96 49.46 -46.73
CA ARG A 440 -27.19 48.21 -46.75
C ARG A 440 -25.73 48.56 -46.95
N MET A 441 -24.91 48.24 -45.94
CA MET A 441 -23.47 48.07 -46.14
C MET A 441 -23.13 46.57 -46.37
N PRO A 442 -22.21 46.27 -47.27
CA PRO A 442 -21.92 44.91 -47.65
C PRO A 442 -21.11 44.21 -46.52
N THR A 443 -21.53 43.02 -46.21
CA THR A 443 -20.82 42.08 -45.30
C THR A 443 -19.44 41.75 -45.85
N PRO A 444 -18.34 41.91 -45.06
CA PRO A 444 -17.09 41.30 -45.43
C PRO A 444 -17.16 39.82 -45.05
N THR A 445 -17.24 38.95 -46.04
CA THR A 445 -16.91 37.53 -45.89
C THR A 445 -15.41 37.40 -45.79
N ALA A 446 -14.89 37.43 -44.58
CA ALA A 446 -13.55 36.90 -44.29
C ALA A 446 -13.74 35.70 -43.38
N SER A 447 -13.64 34.52 -43.95
CA SER A 447 -13.45 33.27 -43.25
C SER A 447 -12.10 33.32 -42.54
N VAL A 448 -12.10 33.70 -41.28
CA VAL A 448 -10.92 33.46 -40.41
C VAL A 448 -10.95 31.97 -40.08
N ASP A 449 -10.07 31.21 -40.71
CA ASP A 449 -9.77 29.84 -40.38
C ASP A 449 -9.32 29.79 -38.91
N SER A 450 -10.24 29.49 -38.01
CA SER A 450 -9.94 29.08 -36.66
C SER A 450 -9.15 27.76 -36.75
N PRO A 451 -8.02 27.61 -36.07
CA PRO A 451 -7.31 26.32 -36.01
C PRO A 451 -8.30 25.27 -35.52
N ALA A 452 -8.65 24.34 -36.41
CA ALA A 452 -9.61 23.28 -36.15
C ALA A 452 -9.21 22.53 -34.90
N ALA A 453 -10.16 22.33 -33.98
CA ALA A 453 -9.99 21.41 -32.86
C ALA A 453 -9.46 20.08 -33.41
N PRO A 454 -8.52 19.39 -32.71
CA PRO A 454 -7.93 18.17 -33.20
C PRO A 454 -9.06 17.19 -33.55
N THR A 455 -9.22 16.97 -34.83
CA THR A 455 -10.25 16.07 -35.35
C THR A 455 -9.91 14.63 -34.93
N TRP A 456 -10.94 13.79 -34.83
CA TRP A 456 -10.75 12.35 -34.61
C TRP A 456 -9.80 11.72 -35.65
N ALA A 457 -9.73 12.26 -36.85
CA ALA A 457 -8.81 11.83 -37.89
C ALA A 457 -7.33 12.13 -37.51
N ALA A 458 -7.04 13.33 -37.06
CA ALA A 458 -5.69 13.71 -36.64
C ALA A 458 -5.26 12.97 -35.37
N TRP A 459 -6.18 12.73 -34.42
CA TRP A 459 -5.90 11.91 -33.24
C TRP A 459 -5.63 10.46 -33.64
N ARG A 460 -6.47 9.84 -34.49
CA ARG A 460 -6.28 8.48 -34.99
C ARG A 460 -4.94 8.31 -35.68
N ALA A 461 -4.58 9.22 -36.60
CA ALA A 461 -3.29 9.15 -37.28
C ALA A 461 -2.09 9.14 -36.32
N ARG A 462 -2.17 9.89 -35.22
CA ARG A 462 -1.11 10.04 -34.24
C ARG A 462 -1.06 8.92 -33.19
N PHE A 463 -2.22 8.43 -32.76
CA PHE A 463 -2.34 7.55 -31.58
C PHE A 463 -2.93 6.18 -31.88
N ALA A 464 -3.61 5.97 -33.03
CA ALA A 464 -4.26 4.67 -33.34
C ALA A 464 -3.28 3.48 -33.25
N PRO A 465 -2.02 3.55 -33.73
CA PRO A 465 -1.11 2.41 -33.59
C PRO A 465 -0.82 2.07 -32.14
N ARG A 466 -0.73 3.07 -31.26
CA ARG A 466 -0.43 2.90 -29.83
C ARG A 466 -1.65 2.36 -29.06
N VAL A 467 -2.83 2.86 -29.39
CA VAL A 467 -4.10 2.36 -28.82
C VAL A 467 -4.40 0.95 -29.31
N ALA A 468 -4.10 0.64 -30.58
CA ALA A 468 -4.22 -0.71 -31.12
C ALA A 468 -3.27 -1.70 -30.44
N MET A 469 -2.02 -1.30 -30.16
CA MET A 469 -1.09 -2.12 -29.37
C MET A 469 -1.62 -2.36 -27.94
N ALA A 470 -2.12 -1.32 -27.27
CA ALA A 470 -2.71 -1.47 -25.94
C ALA A 470 -3.96 -2.38 -25.95
N GLY A 471 -4.80 -2.24 -26.98
CA GLY A 471 -5.96 -3.12 -27.19
C GLY A 471 -5.55 -4.57 -27.49
N ALA A 472 -4.53 -4.78 -28.30
CA ALA A 472 -3.97 -6.11 -28.57
C ALA A 472 -3.39 -6.74 -27.30
N THR A 473 -2.66 -5.95 -26.50
CA THR A 473 -2.14 -6.41 -25.20
C THR A 473 -3.27 -6.82 -24.24
N LEU A 474 -4.36 -6.05 -24.19
CA LEU A 474 -5.57 -6.36 -23.43
C LEU A 474 -6.24 -7.65 -23.94
N ALA A 475 -6.38 -7.81 -25.26
CA ALA A 475 -7.00 -8.98 -25.86
C ALA A 475 -6.15 -10.26 -25.65
N ILE A 476 -4.82 -10.15 -25.81
CA ILE A 476 -3.88 -11.24 -25.52
C ILE A 476 -3.91 -11.58 -24.03
N GLY A 477 -3.95 -10.55 -23.15
CA GLY A 477 -4.07 -10.71 -21.71
C GLY A 477 -5.37 -11.46 -21.33
N ALA A 478 -6.51 -11.04 -21.86
CA ALA A 478 -7.80 -11.70 -21.62
C ALA A 478 -7.83 -13.13 -22.18
N GLY A 479 -7.28 -13.36 -23.39
CA GLY A 479 -7.15 -14.69 -23.98
C GLY A 479 -6.25 -15.62 -23.17
N ALA A 480 -5.11 -15.12 -22.71
CA ALA A 480 -4.18 -15.86 -21.86
C ALA A 480 -4.79 -16.17 -20.49
N THR A 481 -5.58 -15.23 -19.92
CA THR A 481 -6.31 -15.48 -18.68
C THR A 481 -7.34 -16.56 -18.84
N ALA A 482 -8.15 -16.51 -19.92
CA ALA A 482 -9.13 -17.55 -20.22
C ALA A 482 -8.47 -18.93 -20.43
N LEU A 483 -7.34 -18.96 -21.14
CA LEU A 483 -6.58 -20.18 -21.34
C LEU A 483 -5.94 -20.69 -20.03
N ALA A 484 -5.38 -19.81 -19.20
CA ALA A 484 -4.82 -20.20 -17.90
C ALA A 484 -5.90 -20.73 -16.95
N VAL A 485 -7.09 -20.11 -16.94
CA VAL A 485 -8.26 -20.62 -16.20
C VAL A 485 -8.69 -21.98 -16.73
N MET A 486 -8.78 -22.17 -18.06
CA MET A 486 -9.12 -23.47 -18.65
C MET A 486 -8.08 -24.55 -18.32
N LEU A 487 -6.79 -24.20 -18.32
CA LEU A 487 -5.72 -25.16 -17.98
C LEU A 487 -5.69 -25.48 -16.47
N ALA A 488 -5.98 -24.51 -15.60
CA ALA A 488 -6.02 -24.72 -14.15
C ALA A 488 -7.22 -25.57 -13.69
N TYR A 489 -8.36 -25.45 -14.38
CA TYR A 489 -9.59 -26.19 -14.01
C TYR A 489 -9.87 -27.41 -14.90
N GLY A 490 -9.08 -27.65 -15.94
CA GLY A 490 -9.31 -28.72 -16.94
C GLY A 490 -8.38 -29.92 -16.85
N ALA A 491 -7.47 -29.99 -15.88
CA ALA A 491 -6.58 -31.15 -15.76
C ALA A 491 -7.30 -32.35 -15.11
N PRO A 492 -7.37 -33.54 -15.78
CA PRO A 492 -8.01 -34.69 -15.20
C PRO A 492 -7.14 -35.34 -14.12
N THR A 493 -7.71 -35.55 -12.94
CA THR A 493 -7.10 -36.36 -11.87
C THR A 493 -7.08 -37.83 -12.22
N LEU A 494 -5.90 -38.46 -12.18
CA LEU A 494 -5.74 -39.89 -12.34
C LEU A 494 -5.98 -40.61 -11.00
N PRO A 495 -6.63 -41.77 -10.95
CA PRO A 495 -6.93 -42.50 -9.72
C PRO A 495 -5.68 -43.21 -9.15
N GLY A 496 -5.45 -43.04 -7.84
CA GLY A 496 -4.34 -43.68 -7.11
C GLY A 496 -4.59 -45.15 -6.79
N LEU A 497 -3.53 -45.93 -6.75
CA LEU A 497 -3.54 -47.36 -6.41
C LEU A 497 -3.47 -47.55 -4.86
N PRO A 498 -4.13 -48.58 -4.30
CA PRO A 498 -4.19 -48.80 -2.86
C PRO A 498 -2.90 -49.42 -2.28
N VAL A 499 -2.45 -48.90 -1.14
CA VAL A 499 -1.30 -49.43 -0.37
C VAL A 499 -1.80 -50.23 0.84
N ALA A 500 -1.22 -51.40 1.06
CA ALA A 500 -1.58 -52.30 2.16
C ALA A 500 -0.98 -51.85 3.54
N ALA A 501 -1.76 -52.04 4.60
CA ALA A 501 -1.39 -51.70 5.97
C ALA A 501 -0.41 -52.74 6.61
N PRO A 502 0.59 -52.32 7.43
CA PRO A 502 1.51 -53.19 8.11
C PRO A 502 1.02 -53.66 9.50
N ALA A 503 1.50 -54.82 9.93
CA ALA A 503 1.18 -55.47 11.19
C ALA A 503 1.95 -54.91 12.40
N GLU A 504 1.36 -55.03 13.60
CA GLU A 504 1.88 -54.52 14.88
C GLU A 504 3.23 -55.13 15.31
N SER A 505 4.19 -54.26 15.59
CA SER A 505 5.45 -54.57 16.26
C SER A 505 5.88 -53.41 17.15
N ASP A 506 6.71 -53.70 18.15
CA ASP A 506 7.20 -52.92 19.29
C ASP A 506 7.30 -51.39 19.07
N VAL A 507 6.73 -50.60 20.00
CA VAL A 507 6.58 -49.14 19.94
C VAL A 507 7.89 -48.40 19.66
N ALA A 508 9.01 -48.86 20.25
CA ALA A 508 10.29 -48.21 20.03
C ALA A 508 10.88 -48.48 18.63
N ALA A 509 10.69 -49.69 18.11
CA ALA A 509 11.10 -50.04 16.76
C ALA A 509 10.28 -49.30 15.71
N GLN A 510 8.97 -49.23 15.92
CA GLN A 510 8.06 -48.45 15.03
C GLN A 510 8.41 -46.97 15.00
N ALA A 511 8.78 -46.36 16.14
CA ALA A 511 9.21 -44.98 16.22
C ALA A 511 10.52 -44.74 15.46
N GLY A 512 11.48 -45.64 15.60
CA GLY A 512 12.79 -45.56 14.89
C GLY A 512 12.61 -45.72 13.37
N ASP A 513 11.77 -46.66 12.92
CA ASP A 513 11.45 -46.88 11.51
C ASP A 513 10.66 -45.67 10.93
N ALA A 514 9.70 -45.12 11.71
CA ALA A 514 8.91 -43.98 11.28
C ALA A 514 9.80 -42.72 11.13
N LEU A 515 10.69 -42.46 12.07
CA LEU A 515 11.63 -41.33 12.00
C LEU A 515 12.64 -41.52 10.85
N SER A 516 13.19 -42.71 10.65
CA SER A 516 14.12 -42.97 9.57
C SER A 516 13.45 -42.82 8.18
N THR A 517 12.23 -43.29 8.05
CA THR A 517 11.42 -43.09 6.84
C THR A 517 11.14 -41.61 6.59
N LEU A 518 10.73 -40.88 7.63
CA LEU A 518 10.48 -39.43 7.52
C LEU A 518 11.75 -38.67 7.12
N GLN A 519 12.89 -38.97 7.71
CA GLN A 519 14.18 -38.36 7.36
C GLN A 519 14.62 -38.71 5.93
N GLY A 520 14.32 -39.91 5.43
CA GLY A 520 14.51 -40.27 4.02
C GLY A 520 13.66 -39.42 3.08
N ASP A 521 12.39 -39.24 3.43
CA ASP A 521 11.46 -38.41 2.65
C ASP A 521 11.85 -36.93 2.66
N LEU A 522 12.28 -36.40 3.82
CA LEU A 522 12.78 -35.02 3.93
C LEU A 522 14.07 -34.82 3.13
N ALA A 523 14.99 -35.80 3.13
CA ALA A 523 16.20 -35.75 2.32
C ALA A 523 15.89 -35.74 0.81
N ALA A 524 14.96 -36.59 0.38
CA ALA A 524 14.49 -36.59 -1.00
C ALA A 524 13.83 -35.27 -1.40
N ALA A 525 12.98 -34.71 -0.53
CA ALA A 525 12.31 -33.46 -0.76
C ALA A 525 13.27 -32.25 -0.80
N ALA A 526 14.31 -32.24 0.04
CA ALA A 526 15.32 -31.18 0.05
C ALA A 526 16.12 -31.07 -1.25
N THR A 527 16.19 -32.18 -2.02
CA THR A 527 16.91 -32.26 -3.30
C THR A 527 16.00 -32.38 -4.51
N ALA A 528 14.67 -32.34 -4.30
CA ALA A 528 13.69 -32.52 -5.39
C ALA A 528 13.75 -31.37 -6.42
N MET A 529 13.74 -31.77 -7.70
CA MET A 529 13.72 -30.83 -8.84
C MET A 529 12.31 -30.53 -9.35
N ALA A 530 11.34 -31.36 -8.99
CA ALA A 530 9.93 -31.22 -9.39
C ALA A 530 9.00 -31.53 -8.22
N TRP A 531 7.83 -30.91 -8.19
CA TRP A 531 6.81 -31.20 -7.20
C TRP A 531 6.25 -32.60 -7.41
N PRO A 532 6.14 -33.43 -6.38
CA PRO A 532 5.37 -34.66 -6.43
C PRO A 532 3.87 -34.34 -6.43
N GLU A 533 3.05 -35.36 -6.70
CA GLU A 533 1.63 -35.27 -6.38
C GLU A 533 1.47 -35.31 -4.85
N LEU A 534 0.87 -34.25 -4.30
CA LEU A 534 0.76 -34.06 -2.84
C LEU A 534 -0.67 -34.35 -2.36
N HIS A 535 -0.79 -35.00 -1.22
CA HIS A 535 -2.05 -35.36 -0.56
C HIS A 535 -2.03 -34.93 0.93
N PRO A 536 -2.87 -33.91 1.32
CA PRO A 536 -3.70 -33.04 0.47
C PRO A 536 -2.86 -32.20 -0.49
N SER A 537 -3.47 -31.75 -1.60
CA SER A 537 -2.80 -30.82 -2.53
C SER A 537 -2.47 -29.48 -1.86
N ILE A 538 -1.48 -28.76 -2.39
CA ILE A 538 -1.12 -27.42 -1.87
C ILE A 538 -2.32 -26.46 -1.85
N ASP A 539 -3.15 -26.50 -2.89
CA ASP A 539 -4.33 -25.63 -2.95
C ASP A 539 -5.38 -26.02 -1.89
N GLU A 540 -5.56 -27.30 -1.58
CA GLU A 540 -6.42 -27.74 -0.46
C GLU A 540 -5.87 -27.28 0.89
N VAL A 541 -4.58 -27.43 1.09
CA VAL A 541 -3.89 -27.00 2.30
C VAL A 541 -4.04 -25.48 2.52
N GLN A 542 -3.84 -24.68 1.48
CA GLN A 542 -3.98 -23.23 1.57
C GLN A 542 -5.44 -22.80 1.79
N ARG A 543 -6.42 -23.46 1.18
CA ARG A 543 -7.85 -23.14 1.40
C ARG A 543 -8.31 -23.48 2.81
N ALA A 544 -7.85 -24.60 3.33
CA ALA A 544 -8.25 -25.07 4.64
C ALA A 544 -7.49 -24.37 5.78
N SER A 545 -6.19 -24.07 5.58
CA SER A 545 -5.34 -23.43 6.59
C SER A 545 -5.48 -24.09 7.98
N SER A 546 -5.56 -23.31 9.05
CA SER A 546 -5.79 -23.80 10.40
C SER A 546 -7.17 -24.43 10.62
N SER A 547 -8.18 -24.11 9.80
CA SER A 547 -9.54 -24.63 9.95
C SER A 547 -9.67 -26.13 9.68
N ALA A 548 -8.69 -26.74 9.00
CA ALA A 548 -8.62 -28.19 8.84
C ALA A 548 -8.28 -28.92 10.17
N ASN A 549 -7.74 -28.21 11.15
CA ASN A 549 -7.37 -28.78 12.44
C ASN A 549 -8.61 -28.94 13.33
N ARG A 550 -8.88 -30.17 13.76
CA ARG A 550 -10.01 -30.50 14.63
C ARG A 550 -10.00 -29.74 15.97
N ALA A 551 -8.83 -29.36 16.45
CA ALA A 551 -8.65 -28.62 17.69
C ALA A 551 -8.70 -27.08 17.49
N HIS A 552 -8.94 -26.57 16.26
CA HIS A 552 -8.91 -25.14 15.96
C HIS A 552 -9.73 -24.30 16.94
N ASP A 553 -10.98 -24.71 17.23
CA ASP A 553 -11.88 -23.97 18.13
C ASP A 553 -11.42 -23.94 19.59
N CYS A 554 -10.48 -24.82 19.99
CA CYS A 554 -9.90 -24.86 21.33
C CYS A 554 -8.78 -23.83 21.53
N PHE A 555 -8.40 -23.10 20.45
CA PHE A 555 -7.31 -22.12 20.43
C PHE A 555 -7.75 -20.72 19.97
N THR A 556 -9.03 -20.47 19.77
CA THR A 556 -9.54 -19.15 19.32
C THR A 556 -9.84 -18.22 20.49
N PRO A 557 -9.76 -16.88 20.33
CA PRO A 557 -10.14 -15.93 21.38
C PRO A 557 -11.66 -15.79 21.57
N VAL A 558 -12.47 -16.28 20.63
CA VAL A 558 -13.92 -16.04 20.57
C VAL A 558 -14.69 -16.85 21.59
N ALA A 559 -14.21 -18.03 21.96
CA ALA A 559 -14.87 -18.93 22.89
C ALA A 559 -13.99 -19.25 24.08
N ALA A 560 -14.57 -19.34 25.29
CA ALA A 560 -13.89 -19.93 26.44
C ALA A 560 -13.56 -21.41 26.14
N PRO A 561 -12.43 -21.93 26.64
CA PRO A 561 -12.09 -23.32 26.45
C PRO A 561 -13.11 -24.24 27.13
N ASP A 562 -13.63 -25.20 26.38
CA ASP A 562 -14.57 -26.20 26.88
C ASP A 562 -13.85 -27.55 26.94
N ALA A 563 -13.67 -28.07 28.16
CA ALA A 563 -12.99 -29.33 28.39
C ALA A 563 -13.66 -30.48 27.61
N ALA A 564 -15.00 -30.49 27.52
CA ALA A 564 -15.71 -31.57 26.84
C ALA A 564 -15.48 -31.55 25.31
N ARG A 565 -15.36 -30.37 24.73
CA ARG A 565 -15.07 -30.21 23.29
C ARG A 565 -13.59 -30.41 22.96
N CYS A 566 -12.70 -30.10 23.88
CA CYS A 566 -11.27 -30.06 23.66
C CYS A 566 -10.54 -31.29 24.22
N THR A 567 -11.29 -32.36 24.62
CA THR A 567 -10.75 -33.62 25.09
C THR A 567 -11.11 -34.76 24.15
N TRP A 568 -10.13 -35.56 23.79
CA TRP A 568 -10.24 -36.71 22.87
C TRP A 568 -9.75 -37.99 23.54
N GLY A 569 -10.20 -39.15 23.06
CA GLY A 569 -9.97 -40.46 23.63
C GLY A 569 -11.08 -40.89 24.58
N SER A 570 -10.90 -42.02 25.30
CA SER A 570 -11.91 -42.54 26.22
C SER A 570 -12.05 -41.61 27.42
N ALA A 571 -13.30 -41.34 27.83
CA ALA A 571 -13.59 -40.60 29.06
C ALA A 571 -13.08 -41.31 30.32
N ASP A 572 -13.01 -42.66 30.26
CA ASP A 572 -12.57 -43.55 31.32
C ASP A 572 -11.07 -43.83 31.28
N ALA A 573 -10.31 -43.17 30.36
CA ALA A 573 -8.86 -43.39 30.26
C ALA A 573 -8.18 -43.08 31.58
N PRO A 574 -7.32 -44.00 32.07
CA PRO A 574 -6.66 -43.84 33.37
C PRO A 574 -5.60 -42.73 33.39
N ARG A 575 -5.11 -42.29 32.24
CA ARG A 575 -4.08 -41.25 32.13
C ARG A 575 -4.58 -40.07 31.32
N HIS A 576 -4.20 -38.86 31.76
CA HIS A 576 -4.62 -37.61 31.15
C HIS A 576 -3.41 -36.81 30.70
N LEU A 577 -3.32 -36.56 29.39
CA LEU A 577 -2.32 -35.68 28.78
C LEU A 577 -2.95 -34.33 28.44
N TYR A 578 -2.31 -33.24 28.79
CA TYR A 578 -2.64 -31.91 28.29
C TYR A 578 -1.59 -31.45 27.28
N LEU A 579 -2.04 -30.95 26.13
CA LEU A 579 -1.22 -30.22 25.16
C LEU A 579 -1.65 -28.73 25.23
N VAL A 580 -0.73 -27.88 25.68
CA VAL A 580 -1.00 -26.48 26.01
C VAL A 580 -0.01 -25.57 25.29
N GLY A 581 -0.48 -24.37 24.89
CA GLY A 581 0.39 -23.35 24.32
C GLY A 581 -0.34 -22.43 23.35
N ASP A 582 0.45 -21.85 22.45
CA ASP A 582 -0.07 -20.99 21.40
C ASP A 582 -0.44 -21.78 20.11
N SER A 583 -0.37 -21.14 18.94
CA SER A 583 -0.64 -21.82 17.67
C SER A 583 0.32 -22.98 17.36
N SER A 584 1.49 -23.04 17.99
CA SER A 584 2.42 -24.17 17.86
C SER A 584 1.86 -25.44 18.50
N ALA A 585 1.26 -25.33 19.67
CA ALA A 585 0.53 -26.43 20.29
C ALA A 585 -0.68 -26.86 19.46
N MET A 586 -1.43 -25.90 18.90
CA MET A 586 -2.52 -26.19 17.98
C MET A 586 -2.03 -27.00 16.76
N ALA A 587 -0.88 -26.63 16.17
CA ALA A 587 -0.33 -27.31 15.01
C ALA A 587 -0.01 -28.79 15.29
N TYR A 588 0.46 -29.12 16.51
CA TYR A 588 0.70 -30.51 16.93
C TYR A 588 -0.55 -31.27 17.39
N ALA A 589 -1.66 -30.59 17.66
CA ALA A 589 -2.85 -31.22 18.20
C ALA A 589 -3.29 -32.47 17.41
N PRO A 590 -3.32 -32.52 16.07
CA PRO A 590 -3.74 -33.74 15.34
C PRO A 590 -2.88 -34.97 15.68
N ALA A 591 -1.58 -34.81 15.94
CA ALA A 591 -0.72 -35.90 16.37
C ALA A 591 -1.14 -36.47 17.73
N PHE A 592 -1.47 -35.59 18.68
CA PHE A 592 -1.88 -35.98 20.03
C PHE A 592 -3.31 -36.53 20.06
N LEU A 593 -4.22 -36.03 19.22
CA LEU A 593 -5.54 -36.60 19.05
C LEU A 593 -5.45 -38.05 18.56
N LYS A 594 -4.63 -38.25 17.52
CA LYS A 594 -4.38 -39.60 17.00
C LYS A 594 -3.69 -40.50 18.03
N LEU A 595 -2.79 -39.93 18.87
CA LEU A 595 -2.16 -40.68 19.96
C LEU A 595 -3.21 -41.16 20.98
N ALA A 596 -4.21 -40.35 21.30
CA ALA A 596 -5.32 -40.77 22.16
C ALA A 596 -6.13 -41.89 21.54
N ASP A 597 -6.48 -41.76 20.24
CA ASP A 597 -7.23 -42.79 19.49
C ASP A 597 -6.44 -44.11 19.40
N ASP A 598 -5.13 -44.07 19.09
CA ASP A 598 -4.25 -45.22 18.97
C ASP A 598 -3.83 -45.84 20.32
N SER A 599 -4.15 -45.20 21.46
CA SER A 599 -3.77 -45.70 22.81
C SER A 599 -4.61 -46.86 23.30
N GLY A 600 -5.62 -47.26 22.59
CA GLY A 600 -6.56 -48.31 23.02
C GLY A 600 -7.28 -47.98 24.32
N GLY A 601 -7.53 -46.70 24.59
CA GLY A 601 -8.22 -46.18 25.78
C GLY A 601 -7.29 -45.97 26.99
N ALA A 602 -5.98 -46.07 26.83
CA ALA A 602 -5.02 -45.84 27.91
C ALA A 602 -4.84 -44.32 28.21
N TRP A 603 -5.02 -43.47 27.21
CA TRP A 603 -4.85 -42.03 27.30
C TRP A 603 -6.05 -41.28 26.83
N ARG A 604 -6.44 -40.22 27.55
CA ARG A 604 -7.23 -39.12 27.03
C ARG A 604 -6.34 -37.90 26.88
N VAL A 605 -6.60 -37.08 25.89
CA VAL A 605 -5.80 -35.90 25.57
C VAL A 605 -6.70 -34.65 25.52
N THR A 606 -6.35 -33.65 26.29
CA THR A 606 -6.97 -32.32 26.20
C THR A 606 -6.01 -31.37 25.50
N THR A 607 -6.42 -30.75 24.40
CA THR A 607 -5.64 -29.73 23.68
C THR A 607 -6.30 -28.38 23.83
N VAL A 608 -5.58 -27.40 24.41
CA VAL A 608 -6.18 -26.12 24.78
C VAL A 608 -5.11 -25.02 24.85
N GLY A 609 -5.48 -23.84 24.40
CA GLY A 609 -4.57 -22.69 24.38
C GLY A 609 -5.21 -21.47 23.70
N LEU A 610 -4.36 -20.63 23.14
CA LEU A 610 -4.81 -19.49 22.35
C LEU A 610 -3.74 -19.11 21.32
N TYR A 611 -4.06 -19.14 20.03
CA TYR A 611 -3.14 -18.70 19.00
C TYR A 611 -2.63 -17.28 19.27
N GLY A 612 -1.33 -17.04 19.06
CA GLY A 612 -0.71 -15.73 19.31
C GLY A 612 -0.56 -15.33 20.78
N CYS A 613 -0.97 -16.18 21.74
CA CYS A 613 -0.80 -15.98 23.18
C CYS A 613 0.16 -17.04 23.72
N ARG A 614 1.41 -16.67 24.03
CA ARG A 614 2.35 -17.58 24.66
C ARG A 614 1.97 -17.82 26.12
N PHE A 615 2.10 -19.06 26.54
CA PHE A 615 1.91 -19.45 27.92
C PHE A 615 3.20 -19.16 28.72
N THR A 616 3.31 -17.92 29.14
CA THR A 616 4.41 -17.31 29.90
C THR A 616 3.84 -16.52 31.07
N ASP A 617 4.52 -16.48 32.23
CA ASP A 617 4.11 -15.66 33.39
C ASP A 617 4.18 -14.14 33.10
N VAL A 618 4.86 -13.75 32.03
CA VAL A 618 4.90 -12.38 31.48
C VAL A 618 3.98 -12.31 30.26
N LEU A 619 3.14 -11.29 30.19
CA LEU A 619 2.29 -11.09 29.01
C LEU A 619 3.15 -10.54 27.85
N VAL A 620 3.28 -11.32 26.77
CA VAL A 620 4.03 -10.96 25.57
C VAL A 620 3.11 -10.24 24.59
N GLU A 621 3.58 -9.14 23.98
CA GLU A 621 2.81 -8.38 22.99
C GLU A 621 2.40 -9.24 21.79
N SER A 622 1.15 -9.13 21.40
CA SER A 622 0.60 -9.66 20.15
C SER A 622 0.01 -8.52 19.32
N ARG A 623 0.09 -8.62 18.00
CA ARG A 623 -0.51 -7.64 17.08
C ARG A 623 -2.03 -7.75 17.01
N ASP A 624 -2.60 -8.86 17.44
CA ASP A 624 -4.05 -9.08 17.47
C ASP A 624 -4.65 -8.56 18.79
N PRO A 625 -5.46 -7.48 18.76
CA PRO A 625 -6.07 -6.92 19.96
C PRO A 625 -7.02 -7.89 20.69
N ALA A 626 -7.70 -8.78 19.94
CA ALA A 626 -8.59 -9.77 20.52
C ALA A 626 -7.82 -10.84 21.30
N VAL A 627 -6.67 -11.26 20.75
CA VAL A 627 -5.74 -12.16 21.44
C VAL A 627 -5.19 -11.49 22.70
N MET A 628 -4.73 -10.24 22.61
CA MET A 628 -4.21 -9.51 23.76
C MET A 628 -5.25 -9.37 24.89
N ALA A 629 -6.48 -9.06 24.54
CA ALA A 629 -7.58 -8.95 25.52
C ALA A 629 -7.91 -10.28 26.19
N ALA A 630 -7.80 -11.41 25.48
CA ALA A 630 -8.18 -12.73 25.95
C ALA A 630 -7.03 -13.52 26.62
N CYS A 631 -5.76 -13.17 26.34
CA CYS A 631 -4.60 -13.99 26.65
C CYS A 631 -4.46 -14.30 28.16
N ALA A 632 -4.50 -13.30 29.03
CA ALA A 632 -4.39 -13.49 30.47
C ALA A 632 -5.53 -14.36 31.03
N GLN A 633 -6.76 -14.11 30.60
CA GLN A 633 -7.93 -14.89 31.02
C GLN A 633 -7.82 -16.35 30.54
N ARG A 634 -7.40 -16.57 29.29
CA ARG A 634 -7.23 -17.91 28.73
C ARG A 634 -6.22 -18.73 29.51
N LYS A 635 -5.08 -18.17 29.94
CA LYS A 635 -4.09 -18.85 30.78
C LYS A 635 -4.71 -19.26 32.13
N ALA A 636 -5.45 -18.35 32.75
CA ALA A 636 -6.16 -18.65 33.99
C ALA A 636 -7.22 -19.75 33.81
N ASP A 637 -7.98 -19.74 32.72
CA ASP A 637 -8.99 -20.75 32.41
C ASP A 637 -8.34 -22.14 32.24
N VAL A 638 -7.19 -22.21 31.53
CA VAL A 638 -6.45 -23.46 31.33
C VAL A 638 -5.89 -23.98 32.67
N ALA A 639 -5.32 -23.09 33.48
CA ALA A 639 -4.84 -23.47 34.82
C ALA A 639 -5.98 -24.03 35.70
N ALA A 640 -7.16 -23.39 35.69
CA ALA A 640 -8.34 -23.88 36.42
C ALA A 640 -8.85 -25.23 35.89
N MET A 641 -8.78 -25.44 34.56
CA MET A 641 -9.18 -26.70 33.93
C MET A 641 -8.25 -27.84 34.36
N ILE A 642 -6.93 -27.62 34.37
CA ILE A 642 -5.96 -28.60 34.83
C ILE A 642 -6.09 -28.86 36.33
N ALA A 643 -6.37 -27.84 37.13
CA ALA A 643 -6.62 -28.02 38.57
C ALA A 643 -7.90 -28.85 38.88
N ALA A 644 -8.93 -28.72 38.02
CA ALA A 644 -10.18 -29.51 38.15
C ALA A 644 -10.01 -30.96 37.66
N ALA A 645 -9.14 -31.20 36.65
CA ALA A 645 -8.85 -32.54 36.12
C ALA A 645 -7.32 -32.66 35.90
N PRO A 646 -6.56 -33.09 36.97
CA PRO A 646 -5.10 -33.05 36.96
C PRO A 646 -4.46 -33.79 35.79
N ALA A 647 -3.32 -33.27 35.31
CA ALA A 647 -2.50 -33.85 34.27
C ALA A 647 -1.61 -34.97 34.85
N ASP A 648 -1.57 -36.12 34.17
CA ASP A 648 -0.50 -37.11 34.35
C ASP A 648 0.73 -36.78 33.51
N LEU A 649 0.52 -36.03 32.41
CA LEU A 649 1.54 -35.53 31.53
C LEU A 649 1.13 -34.17 30.92
N LEU A 650 2.00 -33.20 30.99
CA LEU A 650 1.83 -31.91 30.37
C LEU A 650 2.82 -31.76 29.21
N VAL A 651 2.31 -31.44 28.04
CA VAL A 651 3.12 -31.06 26.87
C VAL A 651 2.88 -29.60 26.57
N VAL A 652 3.96 -28.82 26.51
CA VAL A 652 3.88 -27.37 26.27
C VAL A 652 4.59 -27.06 24.96
N SER A 653 3.94 -26.35 24.05
CA SER A 653 4.57 -25.88 22.80
C SER A 653 4.15 -24.43 22.52
N ASN A 654 5.13 -23.54 22.43
CA ASN A 654 4.98 -22.13 22.11
C ASN A 654 5.92 -21.75 20.96
N ALA A 655 5.61 -20.69 20.24
CA ALA A 655 6.42 -20.17 19.14
C ALA A 655 7.85 -19.81 19.60
N PHE A 656 8.85 -20.24 18.86
CA PHE A 656 10.26 -19.91 19.06
C PHE A 656 10.63 -18.63 18.32
N THR A 657 10.11 -17.51 18.80
CA THR A 657 10.46 -16.17 18.34
C THR A 657 10.75 -15.30 19.55
N LEU A 658 11.64 -14.33 19.43
CA LEU A 658 11.83 -13.32 20.45
C LEU A 658 10.57 -12.46 20.58
N GLY A 659 10.41 -11.73 21.67
CA GLY A 659 9.22 -10.95 21.94
C GLY A 659 9.50 -9.76 22.81
N ARG A 660 8.45 -8.95 23.01
CA ARG A 660 8.45 -7.83 23.92
C ARG A 660 7.30 -7.99 24.89
N SER A 661 7.53 -7.70 26.16
CA SER A 661 6.46 -7.67 27.15
C SER A 661 5.61 -6.40 27.03
N VAL A 662 4.36 -6.44 27.46
CA VAL A 662 3.45 -5.29 27.43
C VAL A 662 3.92 -4.09 28.25
N ASP A 663 4.85 -4.27 29.18
CA ASP A 663 5.54 -3.21 29.92
C ASP A 663 6.77 -2.65 29.18
N GLY A 664 7.01 -3.10 27.95
CA GLY A 664 8.03 -2.57 27.03
C GLY A 664 9.42 -3.17 27.17
N ARG A 665 9.60 -4.29 27.87
CA ARG A 665 10.88 -4.99 28.03
C ARG A 665 11.09 -5.98 26.88
N ASP A 666 12.22 -5.93 26.21
CA ASP A 666 12.61 -6.96 25.24
C ASP A 666 12.95 -8.27 25.97
N LEU A 667 12.43 -9.40 25.47
CA LEU A 667 12.57 -10.72 26.04
C LEU A 667 13.47 -11.57 25.15
N GLY A 668 14.60 -12.00 25.70
CA GLY A 668 15.52 -12.94 25.07
C GLY A 668 15.05 -14.39 25.22
N ALA A 669 15.80 -15.32 24.59
CA ALA A 669 15.46 -16.75 24.61
C ALA A 669 15.41 -17.32 26.04
N GLY A 670 16.41 -16.98 26.89
CA GLY A 670 16.44 -17.42 28.29
C GLY A 670 15.30 -16.85 29.13
N ASP A 671 14.91 -15.57 28.91
CA ASP A 671 13.79 -14.95 29.60
C ASP A 671 12.49 -15.68 29.25
N LEU A 672 12.29 -15.99 27.97
CA LEU A 672 11.08 -16.65 27.48
C LEU A 672 11.00 -18.10 27.96
N ALA A 673 12.09 -18.87 27.91
CA ALA A 673 12.10 -20.23 28.42
C ALA A 673 11.77 -20.26 29.93
N SER A 674 12.35 -19.34 30.71
CA SER A 674 12.07 -19.23 32.14
C SER A 674 10.63 -18.82 32.42
N ALA A 675 10.10 -17.88 31.63
CA ALA A 675 8.72 -17.40 31.76
C ALA A 675 7.67 -18.49 31.43
N VAL A 676 7.94 -19.34 30.42
CA VAL A 676 7.09 -20.52 30.13
C VAL A 676 7.07 -21.47 31.32
N ALA A 677 8.24 -21.79 31.84
CA ALA A 677 8.37 -22.74 32.95
C ALA A 677 7.68 -22.21 34.23
N SER A 678 7.84 -20.91 34.51
CA SER A 678 7.15 -20.26 35.63
C SER A 678 5.62 -20.30 35.47
N GLU A 679 5.09 -20.09 34.29
CA GLU A 679 3.63 -20.14 34.03
C GLU A 679 3.06 -21.55 34.32
N VAL A 680 3.74 -22.57 33.80
CA VAL A 680 3.23 -23.97 33.89
C VAL A 680 3.65 -24.71 35.17
N ALA A 681 4.35 -24.03 36.07
CA ALA A 681 4.84 -24.64 37.31
C ALA A 681 3.69 -25.25 38.15
N GLY A 682 3.82 -26.55 38.49
CA GLY A 682 2.81 -27.26 39.26
C GLY A 682 1.56 -27.70 38.48
N TRP A 683 1.51 -27.53 37.12
CA TRP A 683 0.40 -28.02 36.29
C TRP A 683 0.47 -29.55 36.06
N ALA A 684 1.63 -30.16 36.24
CA ALA A 684 1.84 -31.59 36.23
C ALA A 684 2.74 -32.02 37.38
N PRO A 685 2.81 -33.33 37.71
CA PRO A 685 3.80 -33.84 38.67
C PRO A 685 5.23 -33.54 38.22
N ALA A 686 6.17 -33.43 39.16
CA ALA A 686 7.59 -33.17 38.88
C ALA A 686 8.17 -34.20 37.89
N GLY A 687 8.89 -33.76 36.89
CA GLY A 687 9.45 -34.58 35.81
C GLY A 687 8.40 -35.09 34.80
N ARG A 688 7.18 -34.52 34.80
CA ARG A 688 6.10 -34.90 33.89
C ARG A 688 5.68 -33.75 32.96
N THR A 689 6.52 -32.72 32.86
CA THR A 689 6.35 -31.64 31.85
C THR A 689 7.31 -31.90 30.68
N VAL A 690 6.77 -31.74 29.47
CA VAL A 690 7.51 -31.88 28.21
C VAL A 690 7.43 -30.57 27.44
N TYR A 691 8.55 -29.95 27.17
CA TYR A 691 8.66 -28.80 26.28
C TYR A 691 8.92 -29.31 24.86
N LEU A 692 7.90 -29.22 24.00
CA LEU A 692 7.97 -29.64 22.61
C LEU A 692 8.30 -28.41 21.75
N ALA A 693 9.48 -28.42 21.13
CA ALA A 693 9.89 -27.35 20.22
C ALA A 693 8.93 -27.23 19.04
N PRO A 694 8.51 -26.01 18.63
CA PRO A 694 7.75 -25.82 17.40
C PRO A 694 8.65 -26.15 16.21
N PRO A 695 8.10 -26.47 15.02
CA PRO A 695 8.88 -26.63 13.81
C PRO A 695 9.69 -25.36 13.50
N PRO A 696 10.95 -25.47 13.00
CA PRO A 696 11.66 -24.31 12.46
C PRO A 696 10.84 -23.61 11.38
N HIS A 697 11.00 -22.29 11.24
CA HIS A 697 10.28 -21.54 10.23
C HIS A 697 10.57 -22.07 8.82
N GLY A 698 9.52 -22.13 7.99
CA GLY A 698 9.64 -22.50 6.59
C GLY A 698 9.54 -21.29 5.68
N VAL A 699 9.42 -21.53 4.38
CA VAL A 699 8.98 -20.53 3.43
C VAL A 699 7.46 -20.62 3.28
N ASP A 700 6.77 -19.50 3.32
CA ASP A 700 5.33 -19.45 3.09
C ASP A 700 4.97 -20.01 1.72
N LEU A 701 4.06 -20.99 1.68
CA LEU A 701 3.67 -21.67 0.44
C LEU A 701 3.01 -20.74 -0.57
N GLY A 702 2.31 -19.72 -0.09
CA GLY A 702 1.72 -18.71 -0.96
C GLY A 702 2.76 -17.87 -1.71
N ARG A 703 3.99 -17.82 -1.20
CA ARG A 703 5.10 -17.06 -1.80
C ARG A 703 6.02 -17.90 -2.67
N CYS A 704 6.25 -19.15 -2.31
CA CYS A 704 7.26 -19.99 -2.97
C CYS A 704 6.68 -20.97 -3.98
N VAL A 705 5.42 -21.38 -3.83
CA VAL A 705 4.78 -22.31 -4.77
C VAL A 705 4.32 -21.58 -6.02
N SER A 706 4.84 -22.03 -7.14
CA SER A 706 4.49 -21.52 -8.49
C SER A 706 4.60 -22.66 -9.50
N PRO A 707 3.73 -22.67 -10.53
CA PRO A 707 3.90 -23.60 -11.66
C PRO A 707 5.23 -23.44 -12.40
N LEU A 708 5.93 -22.32 -12.18
CA LEU A 708 7.19 -21.97 -12.84
C LEU A 708 8.43 -22.23 -11.98
N THR A 709 8.26 -22.55 -10.68
CA THR A 709 9.38 -22.79 -9.73
C THR A 709 9.35 -24.21 -9.21
N GLY A 710 10.52 -24.77 -8.98
CA GLY A 710 10.65 -26.11 -8.34
C GLY A 710 10.54 -26.02 -6.82
N PRO A 711 10.50 -27.18 -6.13
CA PRO A 711 10.41 -27.27 -4.65
C PRO A 711 11.53 -26.56 -3.90
N SER A 712 12.69 -26.40 -4.51
CA SER A 712 13.83 -25.67 -3.93
C SER A 712 13.53 -24.20 -3.61
N ALA A 713 12.54 -23.59 -4.26
CA ALA A 713 12.07 -22.25 -3.92
C ALA A 713 11.38 -22.18 -2.54
N CYS A 714 10.90 -23.33 -2.05
CA CYS A 714 10.24 -23.50 -0.75
C CYS A 714 11.14 -24.15 0.32
N LEU A 715 12.44 -24.24 0.07
CA LEU A 715 13.39 -24.79 1.00
C LEU A 715 13.88 -23.70 1.97
N ALA A 716 13.67 -23.89 3.27
CA ALA A 716 14.18 -22.99 4.32
C ALA A 716 15.41 -23.59 5.02
N GLY A 717 16.19 -22.73 5.67
CA GLY A 717 17.18 -23.14 6.68
C GLY A 717 16.64 -22.91 8.08
N VAL A 718 17.33 -23.46 9.09
CA VAL A 718 17.03 -23.18 10.50
C VAL A 718 17.61 -21.81 10.87
N ASP A 719 16.81 -20.94 11.46
CA ASP A 719 17.26 -19.62 11.87
C ASP A 719 17.95 -19.60 13.25
N ASP A 720 18.75 -18.57 13.50
CA ASP A 720 19.50 -18.42 14.74
C ASP A 720 18.61 -18.23 15.97
N VAL A 721 17.43 -17.61 15.82
CA VAL A 721 16.48 -17.37 16.92
C VAL A 721 15.89 -18.70 17.37
N TRP A 722 15.46 -19.53 16.42
CA TRP A 722 14.95 -20.86 16.71
C TRP A 722 15.99 -21.69 17.49
N THR A 723 17.24 -21.69 17.02
CA THR A 723 18.35 -22.43 17.68
C THR A 723 18.61 -21.92 19.10
N GLN A 724 18.58 -20.61 19.33
CA GLN A 724 18.75 -20.01 20.66
C GLN A 724 17.58 -20.36 21.59
N MET A 725 16.34 -20.34 21.09
CA MET A 725 15.14 -20.70 21.86
C MET A 725 15.17 -22.20 22.25
N GLU A 726 15.57 -23.09 21.33
CA GLU A 726 15.71 -24.52 21.59
C GLU A 726 16.75 -24.76 22.69
N ALA A 727 17.96 -24.23 22.55
CA ALA A 727 19.02 -24.39 23.53
C ALA A 727 18.62 -23.85 24.92
N ALA A 728 17.91 -22.71 24.99
CA ALA A 728 17.42 -22.18 26.26
C ALA A 728 16.37 -23.08 26.91
N THR A 729 15.45 -23.63 26.10
CA THR A 729 14.39 -24.54 26.53
C THR A 729 14.96 -25.88 27.03
N GLU A 730 15.94 -26.46 26.32
CA GLU A 730 16.65 -27.67 26.74
C GLU A 730 17.41 -27.48 28.07
N ALA A 731 18.15 -26.36 28.18
CA ALA A 731 18.89 -26.04 29.41
C ALA A 731 17.94 -25.89 30.61
N HIS A 732 16.78 -25.27 30.41
CA HIS A 732 15.78 -25.15 31.46
C HIS A 732 15.18 -26.50 31.84
N ALA A 733 14.75 -27.32 30.90
CA ALA A 733 14.19 -28.64 31.13
C ALA A 733 15.19 -29.52 31.90
N ALA A 734 16.47 -29.48 31.50
CA ALA A 734 17.52 -30.22 32.20
C ALA A 734 17.69 -29.77 33.66
N SER A 735 17.52 -28.49 33.97
CA SER A 735 17.66 -27.94 35.33
C SER A 735 16.52 -28.32 36.27
N THR A 736 15.31 -28.58 35.72
CA THR A 736 14.11 -28.96 36.49
C THR A 736 13.82 -30.45 36.54
N GLY A 737 14.56 -31.23 35.74
CA GLY A 737 14.33 -32.68 35.59
C GLY A 737 13.13 -33.01 34.70
N ASP A 738 12.61 -32.00 33.95
CA ASP A 738 11.59 -32.15 32.93
C ASP A 738 12.22 -32.59 31.59
N ALA A 739 11.40 -32.82 30.55
CA ALA A 739 11.86 -33.25 29.25
C ALA A 739 11.74 -32.13 28.22
N ALA A 740 12.70 -32.04 27.31
CA ALA A 740 12.61 -31.29 26.07
C ALA A 740 12.61 -32.27 24.87
N ILE A 741 11.82 -31.99 23.87
CA ILE A 741 11.77 -32.73 22.61
C ILE A 741 12.05 -31.75 21.48
N THR A 742 13.15 -31.95 20.77
CA THR A 742 13.45 -31.18 19.54
C THR A 742 12.55 -31.60 18.41
N SER A 743 12.11 -30.63 17.63
CA SER A 743 11.33 -30.85 16.41
C SER A 743 12.20 -30.84 15.14
N LEU A 744 13.47 -30.54 15.28
CA LEU A 744 14.38 -30.39 14.15
C LEU A 744 14.37 -31.61 13.22
N PRO A 745 14.50 -32.87 13.73
CA PRO A 745 14.47 -34.06 12.89
C PRO A 745 13.05 -34.38 12.34
N PHE A 746 12.00 -33.71 12.81
CA PHE A 746 10.66 -33.98 12.37
C PHE A 746 10.30 -33.22 11.08
N SER A 747 10.94 -32.09 10.82
CA SER A 747 10.60 -31.22 9.70
C SER A 747 11.79 -30.76 8.85
N CYS A 748 13.03 -31.11 9.24
CA CYS A 748 14.25 -30.73 8.53
C CYS A 748 15.20 -31.91 8.39
N TRP A 749 16.00 -31.90 7.33
CA TRP A 749 17.09 -32.82 7.07
C TRP A 749 18.40 -32.02 6.94
N GLN A 750 19.38 -32.30 7.82
CA GLN A 750 20.66 -31.60 7.85
C GLN A 750 20.53 -30.05 7.82
N GLY A 751 19.56 -29.51 8.53
CA GLY A 751 19.29 -28.06 8.59
C GLY A 751 18.52 -27.49 7.40
N ALA A 752 18.18 -28.31 6.41
CA ALA A 752 17.30 -27.95 5.30
C ALA A 752 15.87 -28.40 5.61
N CYS A 753 14.91 -27.48 5.56
CA CYS A 753 13.51 -27.69 5.94
C CYS A 753 12.60 -27.58 4.71
N PRO A 754 12.28 -28.70 4.02
CA PRO A 754 11.48 -28.70 2.81
C PRO A 754 9.99 -28.48 3.09
N ALA A 755 9.23 -28.14 2.05
CA ALA A 755 7.80 -27.89 2.12
C ALA A 755 6.95 -29.18 2.19
N PHE A 756 7.52 -30.34 1.86
CA PHE A 756 6.83 -31.63 1.86
C PHE A 756 7.77 -32.76 2.30
N ALA A 757 7.20 -33.90 2.65
CA ALA A 757 7.92 -35.15 2.93
C ALA A 757 7.14 -36.30 2.29
N GLY A 758 7.77 -36.99 1.30
CA GLY A 758 7.06 -37.93 0.43
C GLY A 758 5.92 -37.21 -0.32
N GLU A 759 4.69 -37.67 -0.14
CA GLU A 759 3.48 -37.08 -0.74
C GLU A 759 2.72 -36.15 0.21
N THR A 760 3.26 -35.86 1.40
CA THR A 760 2.57 -35.08 2.43
C THR A 760 3.15 -33.65 2.52
N PRO A 761 2.34 -32.58 2.37
CA PRO A 761 2.79 -31.22 2.63
C PRO A 761 3.12 -31.04 4.11
N VAL A 762 4.33 -30.56 4.42
CA VAL A 762 4.79 -30.37 5.80
C VAL A 762 4.02 -29.25 6.49
N ARG A 763 3.79 -28.14 5.81
CA ARG A 763 3.21 -26.93 6.43
C ARG A 763 2.20 -26.25 5.50
N TYR A 764 1.34 -25.40 6.09
CA TYR A 764 0.37 -24.61 5.31
C TYR A 764 0.74 -23.12 5.20
N ASP A 765 1.62 -22.64 6.08
CA ASP A 765 2.23 -21.32 6.07
C ASP A 765 3.73 -21.43 6.42
N ASP A 766 4.39 -20.35 6.80
CA ASP A 766 5.80 -20.34 7.18
C ASP A 766 6.08 -20.95 8.58
N THR A 767 5.05 -21.11 9.39
CA THR A 767 5.18 -21.47 10.83
C THR A 767 4.54 -22.83 11.16
N HIS A 768 3.34 -23.12 10.62
CA HIS A 768 2.50 -24.19 11.12
C HIS A 768 2.50 -25.40 10.20
N ILE A 769 2.62 -26.58 10.79
CA ILE A 769 2.51 -27.87 10.09
C ILE A 769 1.05 -28.20 9.74
N THR A 770 0.87 -28.96 8.66
CA THR A 770 -0.45 -29.43 8.25
C THR A 770 -0.98 -30.50 9.22
N PRO A 771 -2.31 -30.65 9.37
CA PRO A 771 -2.89 -31.74 10.14
C PRO A 771 -2.43 -33.13 9.69
N ALA A 772 -2.37 -33.36 8.37
CA ALA A 772 -1.91 -34.63 7.80
C ALA A 772 -0.44 -34.93 8.17
N PHE A 773 0.42 -33.93 8.14
CA PHE A 773 1.81 -34.09 8.56
C PHE A 773 1.93 -34.28 10.07
N ALA A 774 1.16 -33.52 10.87
CA ALA A 774 1.13 -33.73 12.33
C ALA A 774 0.72 -35.14 12.71
N GLU A 775 -0.33 -35.71 12.09
CA GLU A 775 -0.74 -37.10 12.31
C GLU A 775 0.36 -38.10 11.96
N ARG A 776 1.17 -37.82 10.95
CA ARG A 776 2.32 -38.64 10.58
C ARG A 776 3.40 -38.66 11.67
N LEU A 777 3.49 -37.63 12.51
CA LEU A 777 4.42 -37.55 13.64
C LEU A 777 3.98 -38.39 14.86
N THR A 778 2.73 -38.90 14.88
CA THR A 778 2.19 -39.63 16.05
C THR A 778 3.08 -40.77 16.54
N PRO A 779 3.54 -41.74 15.70
CA PRO A 779 4.39 -42.83 16.16
C PRO A 779 5.75 -42.33 16.69
N ILE A 780 6.30 -41.27 16.11
CA ILE A 780 7.55 -40.66 16.52
C ILE A 780 7.42 -40.02 17.89
N LEU A 781 6.42 -39.16 18.09
CA LEU A 781 6.15 -38.48 19.36
C LEU A 781 5.82 -39.49 20.46
N ARG A 782 5.05 -40.53 20.15
CA ARG A 782 4.80 -41.64 21.09
C ARG A 782 6.12 -42.33 21.50
N GLY A 783 7.00 -42.59 20.55
CA GLY A 783 8.31 -43.20 20.83
C GLY A 783 9.21 -42.28 21.65
N GLU A 784 9.24 -40.99 21.38
CA GLU A 784 9.98 -39.98 22.14
C GLU A 784 9.49 -39.88 23.61
N LEU A 785 8.19 -39.93 23.83
CA LEU A 785 7.61 -39.97 25.17
C LEU A 785 7.89 -41.27 25.88
N ALA A 786 7.78 -42.42 25.20
CA ALA A 786 8.07 -43.73 25.76
C ALA A 786 9.56 -43.91 26.13
N ALA A 787 10.49 -43.45 25.30
CA ALA A 787 11.92 -43.49 25.58
C ALA A 787 12.30 -42.70 26.85
N ARG A 788 11.49 -41.72 27.24
CA ARG A 788 11.64 -40.93 28.49
C ARG A 788 10.82 -41.47 29.67
N GLY A 789 10.13 -42.60 29.49
CA GLY A 789 9.26 -43.18 30.53
C GLY A 789 8.00 -42.36 30.82
N LEU A 790 7.55 -41.56 29.83
CA LEU A 790 6.43 -40.64 29.99
C LEU A 790 5.14 -41.16 29.34
N TYR A 791 5.21 -42.22 28.54
CA TYR A 791 4.06 -42.81 27.83
C TYR A 791 3.68 -44.20 28.34
#